data_001a965b9cb6fe85d03f1f041db4b6e2
#
_entry.id   001a965b9cb6fe85d03f1f041db4b6e2
#
_cell.length_a   1.000
_cell.length_b   1.000
_cell.length_c   1.000
_cell.angle_alpha   90.00
_cell.angle_beta   90.00
_cell.angle_gamma   90.00
#
_symmetry.space_group_name_H-M   'P 1'
#
loop_
_entity.id
_entity.type
_entity.pdbx_description
1 polymer ?
#
loop_
_entity_poly.entity_id
_entity_poly.type
_entity_poly.pdbx_seq_one_letter_code
_entity_poly.pdbx_strand_id
1 'polypeptide(L)'
;MRKSLYLFIYIAILCVGTAHAQDDSRARNVYVQAERDFQTGRTEQARDSLMHHLKAFQGNLRQNALRLIALTYLENFDIKQTEQYAEMLLKQNPYYTVSSQDPPEFADIVGRIKAAMTATVTTASSQAETIEEAPLPVTLITEEMIRDCGARDLRELLTNYVPGMVPNESVEPTVIVRGAFSEAQDKILIMLNGHRLNDYSTNVGRMDYSMSLSKVKRIEVVRGPASSLYGGSAYAGVVNIITKTGGDIDGLQLGAAAGNHGQLKASALFGKSLPYLDIMAWANVYKTDGEKSYYEMVLFNPNLNRSQWCGDIRTGTYNHKPAMDFGAIARWKGLTFMHNTHSSNYVMPFRYVGYLPFDYRQFPSINGNKPGISLASHHTSLSYDYQKGPWALTADIDYDVSKDMTYNSQGDSVTIPYIPFYNEETYEVVQIAQGHFEYRGWSSSNLTASLKGAWSYAAAGSHQGTVTFGLQSARFTFSDFQYYWGGNYSRIIESTSDWRNQEQHEKTFSSFLQVKHRWGSLIANVGVRYDHVERSTGKTNSELSPRMALIFMQPRWGAKLCYSTSFVDEAFKNRILTSSEEESETVMPEYSRCWQFTLWCRRLVKGLNAEVNFYHNKSENMILASYNRNTGMMKSIGMEISADYAIGKLWMQAQASWKRILENVIYYEMSQSDYITRGDPQSSASATVAYQLLPSLRLHANAHYLGRRYLTYNSYPCYYTLLDGYPKVPGALTFDMGASWNWRNLGVNVSIHNLLGKEYWQTGNSVGYNLPQQRRLFLAGLTYNF
;
A
#
# COMPACT_ATOMS: atom_id res chain seq x y z
N MET A 1 2.63 49.49 24.13
CA MET A 1 2.22 48.12 24.54
C MET A 1 2.72 47.00 23.66
N ARG A 2 2.88 47.09 22.34
CA ARG A 2 3.39 45.98 21.50
C ARG A 2 4.89 45.67 21.72
N LYS A 3 5.77 46.62 21.95
CA LYS A 3 7.21 46.39 22.16
C LYS A 3 7.54 45.70 23.51
N SER A 4 6.74 45.93 24.54
CA SER A 4 6.95 45.29 25.85
C SER A 4 6.54 43.82 25.88
N LEU A 5 5.60 43.41 25.01
CA LEU A 5 5.18 42.00 24.92
C LEU A 5 6.24 41.14 24.24
N TYR A 6 6.91 41.65 23.22
CA TYR A 6 8.02 40.92 22.55
C TYR A 6 9.24 40.75 23.46
N LEU A 7 9.53 41.77 24.29
CA LEU A 7 10.62 41.65 25.26
C LEU A 7 10.34 40.62 26.34
N PHE A 8 9.07 40.53 26.82
CA PHE A 8 8.66 39.51 27.80
C PHE A 8 8.68 38.09 27.23
N ILE A 9 8.28 37.91 25.96
CA ILE A 9 8.36 36.63 25.26
C ILE A 9 9.84 36.23 25.03
N TYR A 10 10.69 37.17 24.67
CA TYR A 10 12.13 36.92 24.47
C TYR A 10 12.87 36.57 25.79
N ILE A 11 12.53 37.22 26.89
CA ILE A 11 13.04 36.91 28.22
C ILE A 11 12.51 35.56 28.72
N ALA A 12 11.25 35.25 28.49
CA ALA A 12 10.65 33.95 28.83
C ALA A 12 11.30 32.81 28.05
N ILE A 13 11.60 32.99 26.76
CA ILE A 13 12.30 31.99 25.92
C ILE A 13 13.74 31.82 26.38
N LEU A 14 14.45 32.90 26.78
CA LEU A 14 15.80 32.84 27.29
C LEU A 14 15.86 32.15 28.68
N CYS A 15 14.91 32.41 29.56
CA CYS A 15 14.84 31.75 30.89
C CYS A 15 14.51 30.26 30.79
N VAL A 16 13.66 29.85 29.85
CA VAL A 16 13.37 28.42 29.60
C VAL A 16 14.57 27.71 28.96
N GLY A 17 15.31 28.38 28.07
CA GLY A 17 16.52 27.83 27.45
C GLY A 17 17.66 27.58 28.42
N THR A 18 17.87 28.46 29.40
CA THR A 18 18.94 28.32 30.42
C THR A 18 18.63 27.27 31.46
N ALA A 19 17.38 27.11 31.87
CA ALA A 19 16.97 26.06 32.83
C ALA A 19 17.12 24.66 32.21
N HIS A 20 16.76 24.48 30.92
CA HIS A 20 16.95 23.20 30.22
C HIS A 20 18.42 22.83 30.00
N ALA A 21 19.27 23.81 29.67
CA ALA A 21 20.71 23.55 29.50
C ALA A 21 21.42 23.15 30.78
N GLN A 22 20.96 23.61 31.91
CA GLN A 22 21.55 23.29 33.23
C GLN A 22 21.11 21.90 33.73
N ASP A 23 19.88 21.50 33.49
CA ASP A 23 19.36 20.15 33.77
C ASP A 23 20.03 19.09 32.90
N ASP A 24 20.25 19.39 31.61
CA ASP A 24 20.89 18.47 30.66
C ASP A 24 22.36 18.23 30.98
N SER A 25 23.10 19.26 31.47
CA SER A 25 24.49 19.12 31.92
C SER A 25 24.60 18.29 33.18
N ARG A 26 23.67 18.43 34.14
CA ARG A 26 23.62 17.65 35.36
C ARG A 26 23.30 16.18 35.13
N ALA A 27 22.31 15.91 34.28
CA ALA A 27 21.95 14.57 33.87
C ALA A 27 23.11 13.85 33.14
N ARG A 28 23.83 14.56 32.29
CA ARG A 28 25.01 14.04 31.60
C ARG A 28 26.14 13.68 32.54
N ASN A 29 26.40 14.50 33.56
CA ASN A 29 27.42 14.21 34.56
C ASN A 29 27.10 12.97 35.40
N VAL A 30 25.82 12.79 35.77
CA VAL A 30 25.34 11.57 36.43
C VAL A 30 25.57 10.34 35.57
N TYR A 31 25.24 10.38 34.29
CA TYR A 31 25.48 9.27 33.36
C TYR A 31 26.96 8.92 33.24
N VAL A 32 27.83 9.91 33.03
CA VAL A 32 29.29 9.71 32.92
C VAL A 32 29.88 9.10 34.17
N GLN A 33 29.39 9.52 35.36
CA GLN A 33 29.85 8.93 36.63
C GLN A 33 29.39 7.48 36.76
N ALA A 34 28.12 7.18 36.41
CA ALA A 34 27.59 5.82 36.45
C ALA A 34 28.31 4.88 35.44
N GLU A 35 28.69 5.39 34.28
CA GLU A 35 29.48 4.64 33.31
C GLU A 35 30.88 4.30 33.82
N ARG A 36 31.54 5.23 34.51
CA ARG A 36 32.83 4.97 35.21
C ARG A 36 32.67 3.95 36.32
N ASP A 37 31.60 4.04 37.11
CA ASP A 37 31.32 3.08 38.19
C ASP A 37 31.09 1.68 37.64
N PHE A 38 30.38 1.55 36.53
CA PHE A 38 30.21 0.29 35.83
C PHE A 38 31.54 -0.28 35.31
N GLN A 39 32.37 0.54 34.64
CA GLN A 39 33.68 0.14 34.14
C GLN A 39 34.68 -0.28 35.24
N THR A 40 34.48 0.20 36.47
CA THR A 40 35.30 -0.15 37.62
C THR A 40 34.70 -1.28 38.48
N GLY A 41 33.67 -1.98 38.01
CA GLY A 41 33.04 -3.12 38.67
C GLY A 41 32.05 -2.73 39.79
N ARG A 42 31.75 -1.43 39.98
CA ARG A 42 30.74 -0.95 40.94
C ARG A 42 29.34 -0.94 40.32
N THR A 43 28.91 -2.11 39.85
CA THR A 43 27.70 -2.27 39.03
C THR A 43 26.42 -1.88 39.75
N GLU A 44 26.29 -2.15 41.06
CA GLU A 44 25.12 -1.76 41.85
C GLU A 44 25.00 -0.25 42.01
N GLN A 45 26.11 0.44 42.30
CA GLN A 45 26.12 1.90 42.44
C GLN A 45 25.77 2.60 41.12
N ALA A 46 26.31 2.09 40.00
CA ALA A 46 25.99 2.56 38.69
C ALA A 46 24.48 2.41 38.39
N ARG A 47 23.93 1.24 38.66
CA ARG A 47 22.51 0.94 38.48
C ARG A 47 21.62 1.85 39.30
N ASP A 48 21.85 1.95 40.60
CA ASP A 48 21.03 2.73 41.52
C ASP A 48 21.05 4.22 41.17
N SER A 49 22.21 4.76 40.81
CA SER A 49 22.36 6.13 40.34
C SER A 49 21.55 6.38 39.04
N LEU A 50 21.62 5.47 38.04
CA LEU A 50 20.90 5.59 36.79
C LEU A 50 19.40 5.46 37.01
N MET A 51 18.95 4.51 37.85
CA MET A 51 17.52 4.29 38.09
C MET A 51 16.89 5.49 38.83
N HIS A 52 17.61 6.05 39.81
CA HIS A 52 17.14 7.24 40.55
C HIS A 52 16.94 8.44 39.62
N HIS A 53 17.80 8.60 38.62
CA HIS A 53 17.77 9.74 37.69
C HIS A 53 17.13 9.41 36.32
N LEU A 54 16.53 8.22 36.11
CA LEU A 54 16.04 7.75 34.81
C LEU A 54 15.02 8.69 34.18
N LYS A 55 14.22 9.40 34.98
CA LYS A 55 13.24 10.38 34.50
C LYS A 55 13.86 11.67 33.99
N ALA A 56 15.07 12.00 34.45
CA ALA A 56 15.79 13.20 34.05
C ALA A 56 16.55 13.01 32.71
N PHE A 57 16.84 11.78 32.32
CA PHE A 57 17.52 11.50 31.07
C PHE A 57 16.55 11.62 29.88
N GLN A 58 16.98 12.30 28.82
CA GLN A 58 16.19 12.51 27.59
C GLN A 58 17.00 12.11 26.34
N GLY A 59 16.32 11.84 25.21
CA GLY A 59 16.94 11.53 23.93
C GLY A 59 17.96 10.39 23.99
N ASN A 60 19.11 10.60 23.36
CA ASN A 60 20.21 9.63 23.31
C ASN A 60 20.79 9.31 24.70
N LEU A 61 20.76 10.27 25.62
CA LEU A 61 21.25 10.05 26.98
C LEU A 61 20.37 9.03 27.72
N ARG A 62 19.05 9.06 27.51
CA ARG A 62 18.14 8.08 28.08
C ARG A 62 18.35 6.69 27.47
N GLN A 63 18.63 6.60 26.18
CA GLN A 63 18.95 5.33 25.51
C GLN A 63 20.22 4.71 26.12
N ASN A 64 21.27 5.51 26.27
CA ASN A 64 22.53 5.07 26.88
C ASN A 64 22.32 4.64 28.33
N ALA A 65 21.50 5.35 29.10
CA ALA A 65 21.18 4.99 30.47
C ALA A 65 20.40 3.66 30.54
N LEU A 66 19.39 3.45 29.69
CA LEU A 66 18.65 2.18 29.64
C LEU A 66 19.54 1.01 29.22
N ARG A 67 20.45 1.23 28.25
CA ARG A 67 21.45 0.23 27.87
C ARG A 67 22.34 -0.13 29.07
N LEU A 68 22.90 0.87 29.75
CA LEU A 68 23.81 0.63 30.84
C LEU A 68 23.10 -0.07 32.00
N ILE A 69 21.84 0.30 32.33
CA ILE A 69 21.04 -0.41 33.34
C ILE A 69 20.86 -1.89 32.94
N ALA A 70 20.51 -2.16 31.69
CA ALA A 70 20.34 -3.54 31.20
C ALA A 70 21.65 -4.34 31.34
N LEU A 71 22.80 -3.73 31.02
CA LEU A 71 24.12 -4.36 31.19
C LEU A 71 24.47 -4.64 32.65
N THR A 72 24.10 -3.74 33.60
CA THR A 72 24.33 -4.00 35.04
C THR A 72 23.53 -5.20 35.56
N TYR A 73 22.31 -5.43 35.04
CA TYR A 73 21.54 -6.60 35.37
C TYR A 73 22.09 -7.87 34.70
N LEU A 74 22.60 -7.75 33.47
CA LEU A 74 23.21 -8.88 32.77
C LEU A 74 24.43 -9.41 33.49
N GLU A 75 25.32 -8.52 34.02
CA GLU A 75 26.47 -8.91 34.82
C GLU A 75 26.08 -9.65 36.09
N ASN A 76 24.91 -9.33 36.64
CA ASN A 76 24.38 -10.03 37.83
C ASN A 76 23.53 -11.26 37.46
N PHE A 77 23.56 -11.70 36.19
CA PHE A 77 22.78 -12.83 35.63
C PHE A 77 21.26 -12.69 35.81
N ASP A 78 20.75 -11.50 36.06
CA ASP A 78 19.30 -11.23 36.08
C ASP A 78 18.77 -10.97 34.68
N ILE A 79 18.58 -12.07 33.94
CA ILE A 79 18.10 -12.03 32.53
C ILE A 79 16.74 -11.37 32.42
N LYS A 80 15.85 -11.55 33.40
CA LYS A 80 14.50 -10.97 33.38
C LYS A 80 14.52 -9.45 33.42
N GLN A 81 15.31 -8.86 34.27
CA GLN A 81 15.47 -7.40 34.33
C GLN A 81 16.24 -6.88 33.10
N THR A 82 17.24 -7.62 32.64
CA THR A 82 17.96 -7.29 31.40
C THR A 82 16.98 -7.21 30.23
N GLU A 83 16.10 -8.19 30.05
CA GLU A 83 15.06 -8.18 29.00
C GLU A 83 14.11 -6.99 29.15
N GLN A 84 13.67 -6.67 30.38
CA GLN A 84 12.78 -5.55 30.64
C GLN A 84 13.39 -4.21 30.22
N TYR A 85 14.64 -3.93 30.60
CA TYR A 85 15.30 -2.68 30.23
C TYR A 85 15.74 -2.63 28.77
N ALA A 86 16.10 -3.76 28.17
CA ALA A 86 16.33 -3.88 26.74
C ALA A 86 15.03 -3.64 25.94
N GLU A 87 13.89 -4.11 26.43
CA GLU A 87 12.58 -3.81 25.82
C GLU A 87 12.23 -2.32 25.94
N MET A 88 12.50 -1.67 27.09
CA MET A 88 12.31 -0.22 27.24
C MET A 88 13.22 0.57 26.31
N LEU A 89 14.47 0.14 26.13
CA LEU A 89 15.42 0.71 25.19
C LEU A 89 14.90 0.61 23.75
N LEU A 90 14.44 -0.57 23.35
CA LEU A 90 13.89 -0.81 22.01
C LEU A 90 12.53 -0.12 21.77
N LYS A 91 11.70 0.04 22.79
CA LYS A 91 10.49 0.88 22.72
C LYS A 91 10.82 2.35 22.45
N GLN A 92 11.95 2.84 23.01
CA GLN A 92 12.41 4.21 22.77
C GLN A 92 13.13 4.34 21.41
N ASN A 93 13.93 3.34 21.05
CA ASN A 93 14.64 3.30 19.78
C ASN A 93 14.58 1.89 19.15
N PRO A 94 13.58 1.59 18.33
CA PRO A 94 13.43 0.30 17.66
C PRO A 94 14.62 -0.08 16.76
N TYR A 95 15.39 0.93 16.32
CA TYR A 95 16.57 0.76 15.45
C TYR A 95 17.88 0.69 16.22
N TYR A 96 17.82 0.62 17.56
CA TYR A 96 19.02 0.52 18.37
C TYR A 96 19.92 -0.63 17.86
N THR A 97 21.19 -0.32 17.62
CA THR A 97 22.21 -1.30 17.25
C THR A 97 23.14 -1.52 18.41
N VAL A 98 23.33 -2.79 18.78
CA VAL A 98 24.24 -3.17 19.86
C VAL A 98 25.66 -2.79 19.49
N SER A 99 26.39 -2.19 20.42
CA SER A 99 27.80 -1.84 20.22
C SER A 99 28.66 -3.11 20.09
N SER A 100 29.73 -3.03 19.30
CA SER A 100 30.73 -4.11 19.25
C SER A 100 31.48 -4.35 20.58
N GLN A 101 31.32 -3.45 21.52
CA GLN A 101 31.90 -3.54 22.89
C GLN A 101 30.93 -4.19 23.88
N ASP A 102 29.65 -4.40 23.50
CA ASP A 102 28.68 -5.04 24.38
C ASP A 102 28.85 -6.57 24.38
N PRO A 103 28.53 -7.23 25.51
CA PRO A 103 28.55 -8.68 25.57
C PRO A 103 27.71 -9.35 24.52
N PRO A 104 28.17 -10.49 23.93
CA PRO A 104 27.37 -11.23 22.92
C PRO A 104 25.99 -11.65 23.42
N GLU A 105 25.87 -11.95 24.72
CA GLU A 105 24.61 -12.30 25.38
C GLU A 105 23.60 -11.15 25.33
N PHE A 106 24.08 -9.90 25.48
CA PHE A 106 23.24 -8.71 25.35
C PHE A 106 22.78 -8.52 23.91
N ALA A 107 23.66 -8.78 22.95
CA ALA A 107 23.31 -8.74 21.52
C ALA A 107 22.23 -9.78 21.17
N ASP A 108 22.30 -10.98 21.72
CA ASP A 108 21.30 -12.03 21.52
C ASP A 108 19.94 -11.65 22.16
N ILE A 109 19.94 -11.06 23.35
CA ILE A 109 18.73 -10.58 24.04
C ILE A 109 18.07 -9.46 23.24
N VAL A 110 18.84 -8.43 22.86
CA VAL A 110 18.33 -7.31 22.05
C VAL A 110 17.83 -7.79 20.71
N GLY A 111 18.54 -8.68 20.03
CA GLY A 111 18.14 -9.27 18.76
C GLY A 111 16.82 -10.05 18.85
N ARG A 112 16.64 -10.83 19.90
CA ARG A 112 15.41 -11.58 20.15
C ARG A 112 14.21 -10.67 20.45
N ILE A 113 14.37 -9.66 21.30
CA ILE A 113 13.32 -8.70 21.64
C ILE A 113 12.97 -7.85 20.39
N LYS A 114 13.98 -7.37 19.68
CA LYS A 114 13.78 -6.61 18.43
C LYS A 114 12.99 -7.39 17.39
N ALA A 115 13.32 -8.67 17.20
CA ALA A 115 12.57 -9.56 16.31
C ALA A 115 11.11 -9.75 16.76
N ALA A 116 10.87 -9.86 18.06
CA ALA A 116 9.51 -9.97 18.62
C ALA A 116 8.71 -8.66 18.47
N MET A 117 9.33 -7.49 18.66
CA MET A 117 8.70 -6.18 18.52
C MET A 117 8.38 -5.83 17.07
N THR A 118 9.21 -6.23 16.11
CA THR A 118 8.99 -6.00 14.68
C THR A 118 7.90 -6.90 14.10
N ALA A 119 7.62 -8.02 14.73
CA ALA A 119 6.59 -8.97 14.29
C ALA A 119 5.15 -8.61 14.73
N THR A 120 4.96 -7.50 15.47
CA THR A 120 3.63 -7.07 15.90
C THR A 120 2.92 -6.30 14.80
N VAL A 121 1.69 -6.72 14.50
CA VAL A 121 0.80 -6.11 13.50
C VAL A 121 -0.51 -5.66 14.12
N THR A 122 -1.16 -4.67 13.56
CA THR A 122 -2.44 -4.14 14.04
C THR A 122 -3.57 -4.31 13.03
N THR A 123 -3.25 -4.47 11.77
CA THR A 123 -4.21 -4.41 10.66
C THR A 123 -5.16 -5.62 10.64
N ALA A 124 -4.75 -6.80 11.05
CA ALA A 124 -5.59 -8.00 10.93
C ALA A 124 -6.74 -8.10 11.95
N SER A 125 -6.65 -7.39 13.09
CA SER A 125 -7.65 -7.48 14.17
C SER A 125 -8.00 -6.13 14.80
N SER A 126 -7.45 -5.03 14.28
CA SER A 126 -7.52 -3.68 14.89
C SER A 126 -6.89 -3.62 16.29
N GLN A 127 -5.99 -4.54 16.61
CA GLN A 127 -5.26 -4.60 17.88
C GLN A 127 -3.82 -5.05 17.62
N ALA A 128 -2.91 -4.62 18.48
CA ALA A 128 -1.52 -5.08 18.43
C ALA A 128 -1.44 -6.57 18.80
N GLU A 129 -1.03 -7.40 17.85
CA GLU A 129 -0.85 -8.84 18.01
C GLU A 129 0.32 -9.33 17.16
N THR A 130 0.82 -10.53 17.44
CA THR A 130 1.85 -11.12 16.59
C THR A 130 1.25 -11.58 15.25
N ILE A 131 2.08 -11.71 14.22
CA ILE A 131 1.65 -12.20 12.90
C ILE A 131 0.99 -13.58 13.02
N GLU A 132 1.50 -14.42 13.92
CA GLU A 132 0.99 -15.76 14.19
C GLU A 132 -0.42 -15.75 14.79
N GLU A 133 -0.69 -14.79 15.70
CA GLU A 133 -2.00 -14.62 16.34
C GLU A 133 -3.03 -13.93 15.46
N ALA A 134 -2.60 -13.28 14.41
CA ALA A 134 -3.49 -12.61 13.46
C ALA A 134 -4.45 -13.61 12.80
N PRO A 135 -5.77 -13.32 12.74
CA PRO A 135 -6.76 -14.25 12.21
C PRO A 135 -6.62 -14.54 10.72
N LEU A 136 -6.00 -13.65 9.96
CA LEU A 136 -5.70 -13.81 8.53
C LEU A 136 -4.19 -13.88 8.31
N PRO A 137 -3.71 -14.44 7.20
CA PRO A 137 -2.30 -14.37 6.83
C PRO A 137 -1.86 -12.92 6.63
N VAL A 138 -0.74 -12.53 7.25
CA VAL A 138 -0.18 -11.19 7.17
C VAL A 138 1.24 -11.25 6.66
N THR A 139 1.58 -10.36 5.72
CA THR A 139 2.96 -10.09 5.33
C THR A 139 3.37 -8.74 5.93
N LEU A 140 4.47 -8.74 6.67
CA LEU A 140 5.08 -7.53 7.21
C LEU A 140 6.30 -7.14 6.36
N ILE A 141 6.29 -5.92 5.83
CA ILE A 141 7.41 -5.36 5.07
C ILE A 141 8.05 -4.26 5.92
N THR A 142 9.29 -4.43 6.30
CA THR A 142 10.02 -3.50 7.16
C THR A 142 10.75 -2.41 6.36
N GLU A 143 11.19 -1.35 7.03
CA GLU A 143 12.00 -0.30 6.39
C GLU A 143 13.29 -0.86 5.75
N GLU A 144 13.91 -1.86 6.36
CA GLU A 144 15.10 -2.53 5.80
C GLU A 144 14.75 -3.26 4.51
N MET A 145 13.63 -3.98 4.47
CA MET A 145 13.13 -4.66 3.27
C MET A 145 12.82 -3.66 2.15
N ILE A 146 12.20 -2.51 2.47
CA ILE A 146 11.93 -1.44 1.50
C ILE A 146 13.24 -0.95 0.86
N ARG A 147 14.27 -0.74 1.66
CA ARG A 147 15.60 -0.31 1.19
C ARG A 147 16.29 -1.40 0.35
N ASP A 148 16.23 -2.66 0.80
CA ASP A 148 16.90 -3.79 0.15
C ASP A 148 16.20 -4.24 -1.15
N CYS A 149 14.92 -3.91 -1.31
CA CYS A 149 14.19 -4.13 -2.56
C CYS A 149 14.61 -3.15 -3.67
N GLY A 150 14.97 -1.91 -3.29
CA GLY A 150 15.19 -0.84 -4.25
C GLY A 150 13.92 -0.41 -5.00
N ALA A 151 12.73 -0.81 -4.53
CA ALA A 151 11.45 -0.53 -5.16
C ALA A 151 11.23 0.99 -5.33
N ARG A 152 10.69 1.36 -6.49
CA ARG A 152 10.43 2.75 -6.85
C ARG A 152 9.07 3.23 -6.32
N ASP A 153 8.10 2.32 -6.29
CA ASP A 153 6.72 2.57 -5.86
C ASP A 153 6.18 1.43 -4.97
N LEU A 154 4.96 1.62 -4.47
CA LEU A 154 4.30 0.64 -3.59
C LEU A 154 4.00 -0.67 -4.33
N ARG A 155 3.64 -0.63 -5.61
CA ARG A 155 3.33 -1.80 -6.43
C ARG A 155 4.54 -2.74 -6.55
N GLU A 156 5.70 -2.21 -6.92
CA GLU A 156 6.94 -3.00 -7.01
C GLU A 156 7.30 -3.65 -5.68
N LEU A 157 7.14 -2.91 -4.59
CA LEU A 157 7.41 -3.41 -3.25
C LEU A 157 6.48 -4.57 -2.87
N LEU A 158 5.17 -4.42 -3.12
CA LEU A 158 4.18 -5.44 -2.80
C LEU A 158 4.39 -6.71 -3.65
N THR A 159 4.63 -6.57 -4.93
CA THR A 159 4.87 -7.72 -5.83
C THR A 159 6.18 -8.44 -5.54
N ASN A 160 7.16 -7.77 -4.91
CA ASN A 160 8.39 -8.41 -4.46
C ASN A 160 8.21 -9.24 -3.19
N TYR A 161 7.42 -8.77 -2.21
CA TYR A 161 7.40 -9.38 -0.88
C TYR A 161 6.10 -10.11 -0.53
N VAL A 162 5.00 -9.84 -1.23
CA VAL A 162 3.69 -10.40 -0.86
C VAL A 162 3.33 -11.57 -1.78
N PRO A 163 3.27 -12.81 -1.26
CA PRO A 163 2.88 -13.96 -2.07
C PRO A 163 1.50 -13.79 -2.68
N GLY A 164 1.36 -14.12 -3.96
CA GLY A 164 0.10 -14.04 -4.70
C GLY A 164 -0.26 -12.65 -5.23
N MET A 165 0.54 -11.62 -4.94
CA MET A 165 0.44 -10.32 -5.59
C MET A 165 1.30 -10.28 -6.84
N VAL A 166 0.70 -10.03 -7.99
CA VAL A 166 1.38 -9.96 -9.27
C VAL A 166 1.14 -8.63 -9.96
N PRO A 167 2.15 -8.06 -10.64
CA PRO A 167 1.98 -6.79 -11.32
C PRO A 167 1.06 -6.96 -12.52
N ASN A 168 0.22 -5.97 -12.74
CA ASN A 168 -0.61 -5.84 -13.92
C ASN A 168 -0.46 -4.41 -14.46
N GLU A 169 -0.14 -4.31 -15.74
CA GLU A 169 -0.09 -3.05 -16.44
C GLU A 169 -1.05 -3.09 -17.62
N SER A 170 -2.18 -2.47 -17.43
CA SER A 170 -3.14 -2.28 -18.51
C SER A 170 -3.23 -0.80 -18.87
N VAL A 171 -4.31 -0.17 -18.48
CA VAL A 171 -4.52 1.27 -18.64
C VAL A 171 -3.72 2.04 -17.60
N GLU A 172 -3.62 1.51 -16.39
CA GLU A 172 -2.81 2.03 -15.28
C GLU A 172 -2.09 0.89 -14.53
N PRO A 173 -0.99 1.20 -13.83
CA PRO A 173 -0.27 0.23 -13.03
C PRO A 173 -1.10 -0.27 -11.84
N THR A 174 -1.40 -1.57 -11.80
CA THR A 174 -2.19 -2.22 -10.76
C THR A 174 -1.56 -3.52 -10.26
N VAL A 175 -2.17 -4.16 -9.26
CA VAL A 175 -1.79 -5.45 -8.72
C VAL A 175 -2.99 -6.39 -8.76
N ILE A 176 -2.80 -7.61 -9.24
CA ILE A 176 -3.77 -8.70 -9.15
C ILE A 176 -3.47 -9.54 -7.92
N VAL A 177 -4.51 -9.94 -7.20
CA VAL A 177 -4.41 -10.81 -6.01
C VAL A 177 -5.32 -12.02 -6.18
N ARG A 178 -4.76 -13.24 -6.19
CA ARG A 178 -5.50 -14.51 -6.21
C ARG A 178 -6.55 -14.64 -7.31
N GLY A 179 -6.37 -13.96 -8.42
CA GLY A 179 -7.35 -13.91 -9.51
C GLY A 179 -8.43 -12.84 -9.32
N ALA A 180 -8.50 -12.16 -8.19
CA ALA A 180 -9.35 -10.98 -8.02
C ALA A 180 -8.76 -9.85 -8.86
N PHE A 181 -9.36 -9.67 -10.02
CA PHE A 181 -8.95 -8.72 -11.02
C PHE A 181 -10.01 -7.64 -11.21
N SER A 182 -9.54 -6.44 -11.43
CA SER A 182 -10.31 -5.31 -11.95
C SER A 182 -9.43 -4.49 -12.89
N GLU A 183 -10.04 -3.69 -13.73
CA GLU A 183 -9.34 -2.74 -14.61
C GLU A 183 -8.66 -1.61 -13.83
N ALA A 184 -9.10 -1.38 -12.60
CA ALA A 184 -8.57 -0.39 -11.67
C ALA A 184 -8.18 -1.06 -10.35
N GLN A 185 -7.46 -0.38 -9.47
CA GLN A 185 -7.05 -0.89 -8.17
C GLN A 185 -8.15 -0.69 -7.11
N ASP A 186 -9.31 -1.29 -7.29
CA ASP A 186 -10.52 -1.10 -6.48
C ASP A 186 -10.84 -2.26 -5.50
N LYS A 187 -10.12 -3.39 -5.62
CA LYS A 187 -10.35 -4.60 -4.80
C LYS A 187 -9.37 -4.79 -3.64
N ILE A 188 -8.46 -3.83 -3.45
CA ILE A 188 -7.52 -3.81 -2.34
C ILE A 188 -7.69 -2.49 -1.60
N LEU A 189 -7.92 -2.57 -0.30
CA LEU A 189 -7.93 -1.39 0.56
C LEU A 189 -6.51 -0.95 0.87
N ILE A 190 -6.19 0.30 0.56
CA ILE A 190 -4.93 0.96 0.92
C ILE A 190 -5.19 1.93 2.06
N MET A 191 -4.38 1.87 3.10
CA MET A 191 -4.50 2.74 4.27
C MET A 191 -3.16 3.40 4.62
N LEU A 192 -3.24 4.57 5.22
CA LEU A 192 -2.12 5.26 5.87
C LEU A 192 -2.42 5.39 7.36
N ASN A 193 -1.65 4.68 8.21
CA ASN A 193 -1.89 4.61 9.66
C ASN A 193 -3.33 4.20 10.04
N GLY A 194 -3.97 3.32 9.25
CA GLY A 194 -5.35 2.89 9.46
C GLY A 194 -6.41 3.76 8.79
N HIS A 195 -6.07 4.93 8.27
CA HIS A 195 -6.96 5.79 7.50
C HIS A 195 -7.03 5.34 6.02
N ARG A 196 -8.22 5.18 5.46
CA ARG A 196 -8.46 4.77 4.08
C ARG A 196 -7.93 5.82 3.09
N LEU A 197 -7.19 5.37 2.07
CA LEU A 197 -6.70 6.21 0.97
C LEU A 197 -7.41 5.95 -0.37
N ASN A 198 -8.17 4.85 -0.48
CA ASN A 198 -8.96 4.62 -1.68
C ASN A 198 -10.01 5.73 -1.84
N ASP A 199 -10.06 6.30 -3.03
CA ASP A 199 -11.11 7.24 -3.39
C ASP A 199 -12.51 6.61 -3.25
N TYR A 200 -13.47 7.36 -2.76
CA TYR A 200 -14.82 6.85 -2.52
C TYR A 200 -15.67 6.78 -3.79
N SER A 201 -15.37 7.60 -4.80
CA SER A 201 -16.13 7.60 -6.07
C SER A 201 -15.76 6.45 -6.98
N THR A 202 -14.49 6.02 -6.95
CA THR A 202 -13.93 4.99 -7.84
C THR A 202 -13.58 3.70 -7.12
N ASN A 203 -13.52 3.68 -5.79
CA ASN A 203 -12.90 2.66 -4.94
C ASN A 203 -11.39 2.44 -5.20
N VAL A 204 -10.76 3.23 -6.05
CA VAL A 204 -9.37 3.04 -6.48
C VAL A 204 -8.39 3.52 -5.41
N GLY A 205 -7.43 2.67 -5.05
CA GLY A 205 -6.26 3.00 -4.26
C GLY A 205 -5.01 3.07 -5.14
N ARG A 206 -4.34 4.23 -5.20
CA ARG A 206 -3.12 4.40 -6.01
C ARG A 206 -1.94 3.69 -5.34
N MET A 207 -1.16 2.96 -6.14
CA MET A 207 0.07 2.27 -5.71
C MET A 207 1.30 2.80 -6.45
N ASP A 208 1.18 3.92 -7.11
CA ASP A 208 2.19 4.56 -7.94
C ASP A 208 3.10 5.50 -7.14
N TYR A 209 3.87 6.32 -7.84
CA TYR A 209 4.80 7.27 -7.26
C TYR A 209 4.16 8.41 -6.45
N SER A 210 2.84 8.54 -6.45
CA SER A 210 2.12 9.45 -5.55
C SER A 210 2.05 8.91 -4.12
N MET A 211 2.60 7.72 -3.85
CA MET A 211 2.75 7.15 -2.52
C MET A 211 4.25 7.00 -2.19
N SER A 212 4.81 7.96 -1.48
CA SER A 212 6.23 7.96 -1.14
C SER A 212 6.60 6.86 -0.15
N LEU A 213 7.61 6.05 -0.51
CA LEU A 213 8.18 5.04 0.39
C LEU A 213 9.12 5.63 1.45
N SER A 214 9.60 6.88 1.29
CA SER A 214 10.55 7.50 2.23
C SER A 214 9.96 7.75 3.63
N LYS A 215 8.64 8.01 3.72
CA LYS A 215 7.91 8.21 4.98
C LYS A 215 7.58 6.92 5.72
N VAL A 216 7.78 5.75 5.08
CA VAL A 216 7.28 4.46 5.56
C VAL A 216 8.23 3.84 6.57
N LYS A 217 7.68 3.42 7.72
CA LYS A 217 8.37 2.61 8.73
C LYS A 217 8.18 1.12 8.49
N ARG A 218 6.95 0.72 8.18
CA ARG A 218 6.60 -0.65 7.79
C ARG A 218 5.28 -0.66 7.03
N ILE A 219 5.02 -1.74 6.32
CA ILE A 219 3.73 -2.00 5.67
C ILE A 219 3.21 -3.34 6.18
N GLU A 220 1.95 -3.35 6.59
CA GLU A 220 1.22 -4.55 7.01
C GLU A 220 0.23 -4.93 5.91
N VAL A 221 0.41 -6.12 5.32
CA VAL A 221 -0.45 -6.59 4.24
C VAL A 221 -1.25 -7.80 4.68
N VAL A 222 -2.56 -7.62 4.85
CA VAL A 222 -3.51 -8.70 5.13
C VAL A 222 -3.91 -9.34 3.80
N ARG A 223 -3.74 -10.66 3.69
CA ARG A 223 -4.02 -11.43 2.47
C ARG A 223 -5.36 -12.15 2.56
N GLY A 224 -6.27 -11.82 1.65
CA GLY A 224 -7.63 -12.37 1.56
C GLY A 224 -8.72 -11.41 2.03
N PRO A 225 -9.99 -11.86 1.99
CA PRO A 225 -11.16 -11.06 2.34
C PRO A 225 -11.12 -10.49 3.75
N ALA A 226 -11.31 -9.17 3.91
CA ALA A 226 -11.19 -8.48 5.19
C ALA A 226 -12.34 -7.48 5.49
N SER A 227 -13.47 -7.60 4.79
CA SER A 227 -14.62 -6.70 4.98
C SER A 227 -15.22 -6.77 6.38
N SER A 228 -15.02 -7.86 7.12
CA SER A 228 -15.47 -7.99 8.52
C SER A 228 -14.90 -6.93 9.48
N LEU A 229 -13.86 -6.19 9.09
CA LEU A 229 -13.30 -5.07 9.85
C LEU A 229 -13.41 -3.74 9.10
N TYR A 230 -13.20 -3.77 7.79
CA TYR A 230 -12.93 -2.59 6.99
C TYR A 230 -14.04 -2.23 5.98
N GLY A 231 -15.05 -3.11 5.81
CA GLY A 231 -16.14 -2.91 4.85
C GLY A 231 -15.73 -3.14 3.39
N GLY A 232 -16.48 -2.54 2.47
CA GLY A 232 -16.54 -2.92 1.07
C GLY A 232 -15.24 -2.93 0.27
N SER A 233 -14.28 -2.05 0.50
CA SER A 233 -13.05 -2.02 -0.32
C SER A 233 -12.00 -3.06 0.04
N ALA A 234 -12.16 -3.76 1.17
CA ALA A 234 -11.23 -4.81 1.62
C ALA A 234 -11.56 -6.18 1.01
N TYR A 235 -11.78 -6.22 -0.30
CA TYR A 235 -12.25 -7.41 -1.03
C TYR A 235 -11.21 -8.52 -1.13
N ALA A 236 -10.02 -8.21 -1.65
CA ALA A 236 -8.94 -9.17 -1.87
C ALA A 236 -7.82 -9.05 -0.85
N GLY A 237 -7.74 -7.94 -0.12
CA GLY A 237 -6.73 -7.70 0.90
C GLY A 237 -6.73 -6.27 1.40
N VAL A 238 -5.86 -6.02 2.37
CA VAL A 238 -5.63 -4.70 2.96
C VAL A 238 -4.13 -4.41 3.00
N VAL A 239 -3.73 -3.24 2.57
CA VAL A 239 -2.36 -2.72 2.64
C VAL A 239 -2.36 -1.51 3.56
N ASN A 240 -1.80 -1.63 4.76
CA ASN A 240 -1.71 -0.55 5.72
C ASN A 240 -0.28 -0.04 5.81
N ILE A 241 -0.07 1.19 5.39
CA ILE A 241 1.21 1.89 5.40
C ILE A 241 1.35 2.58 6.75
N ILE A 242 2.32 2.15 7.55
CA ILE A 242 2.63 2.77 8.84
C ILE A 242 3.81 3.72 8.64
N THR A 243 3.60 4.99 8.95
CA THR A 243 4.63 6.03 8.81
C THR A 243 5.67 5.95 9.91
N LYS A 244 6.81 6.57 9.67
CA LYS A 244 7.79 6.93 10.69
C LYS A 244 7.17 7.88 11.71
N THR A 245 7.79 7.97 12.87
CA THR A 245 7.47 8.94 13.91
C THR A 245 8.46 10.12 13.86
N GLY A 246 8.15 11.20 14.58
CA GLY A 246 9.07 12.33 14.73
C GLY A 246 10.42 11.91 15.31
N GLY A 247 10.40 10.96 16.25
CA GLY A 247 11.61 10.40 16.85
C GLY A 247 12.44 9.49 15.93
N ASP A 248 11.83 8.90 14.91
CA ASP A 248 12.56 8.09 13.91
C ASP A 248 13.42 8.98 12.98
N ILE A 249 13.05 10.24 12.79
CA ILE A 249 13.77 11.22 11.96
C ILE A 249 14.69 12.10 12.80
N ASP A 250 14.17 12.66 13.89
CA ASP A 250 14.85 13.56 14.87
C ASP A 250 15.69 14.65 14.19
N GLY A 251 15.10 15.39 13.28
CA GLY A 251 15.72 16.46 12.49
C GLY A 251 15.10 16.62 11.11
N LEU A 252 15.90 17.02 10.15
CA LEU A 252 15.53 17.18 8.76
C LEU A 252 16.33 16.19 7.90
N GLN A 253 15.63 15.42 7.07
CA GLN A 253 16.23 14.56 6.07
C GLN A 253 15.85 15.07 4.67
N LEU A 254 16.84 15.35 3.82
CA LEU A 254 16.65 15.73 2.43
C LEU A 254 17.17 14.62 1.51
N GLY A 255 16.42 14.33 0.45
CA GLY A 255 16.78 13.33 -0.53
C GLY A 255 16.57 13.83 -1.96
N ALA A 256 17.47 13.43 -2.86
CA ALA A 256 17.35 13.66 -4.29
C ALA A 256 17.82 12.41 -5.04
N ALA A 257 17.14 12.05 -6.13
CA ALA A 257 17.56 10.96 -6.99
C ALA A 257 17.32 11.29 -8.46
N ALA A 258 18.17 10.75 -9.32
CA ALA A 258 18.06 10.88 -10.77
C ALA A 258 18.34 9.52 -11.43
N GLY A 259 17.73 9.32 -12.60
CA GLY A 259 17.88 8.09 -13.36
C GLY A 259 17.73 8.30 -14.86
N ASN A 260 17.83 7.21 -15.62
CA ASN A 260 17.55 7.27 -17.06
C ASN A 260 16.06 7.56 -17.32
N HIS A 261 15.68 7.80 -18.58
CA HIS A 261 14.33 8.15 -19.01
C HIS A 261 13.73 9.36 -18.28
N GLY A 262 14.59 10.34 -17.92
CA GLY A 262 14.15 11.57 -17.27
C GLY A 262 13.64 11.40 -15.84
N GLN A 263 13.98 10.30 -15.15
CA GLN A 263 13.59 10.09 -13.74
C GLN A 263 14.25 11.12 -12.83
N LEU A 264 13.44 11.85 -12.09
CA LEU A 264 13.86 12.80 -11.07
C LEU A 264 12.96 12.65 -9.83
N LYS A 265 13.57 12.57 -8.67
CA LYS A 265 12.89 12.50 -7.38
C LYS A 265 13.51 13.49 -6.41
N ALA A 266 12.66 14.19 -5.65
CA ALA A 266 13.10 14.97 -4.50
C ALA A 266 12.20 14.65 -3.31
N SER A 267 12.80 14.58 -2.12
CA SER A 267 12.08 14.27 -0.88
C SER A 267 12.63 15.08 0.28
N ALA A 268 11.76 15.45 1.20
CA ALA A 268 12.09 16.06 2.48
C ALA A 268 11.26 15.38 3.58
N LEU A 269 11.89 15.00 4.67
CA LEU A 269 11.25 14.51 5.88
C LEU A 269 11.71 15.36 7.04
N PHE A 270 10.76 15.80 7.85
CA PHE A 270 11.03 16.47 9.11
C PHE A 270 10.40 15.70 10.24
N GLY A 271 11.12 15.52 11.34
CA GLY A 271 10.60 14.85 12.51
C GLY A 271 11.18 15.39 13.79
N LYS A 272 10.35 15.47 14.83
CA LYS A 272 10.78 15.80 16.18
C LYS A 272 9.84 15.17 17.19
N SER A 273 10.42 14.54 18.20
CA SER A 273 9.69 13.99 19.34
C SER A 273 10.06 14.78 20.61
N LEU A 274 9.05 15.39 21.22
CA LEU A 274 9.13 16.11 22.50
C LEU A 274 8.38 15.28 23.55
N PRO A 275 8.50 15.57 24.86
CA PRO A 275 7.89 14.74 25.91
C PRO A 275 6.38 14.48 25.76
N TYR A 276 5.65 15.40 25.13
CA TYR A 276 4.19 15.28 24.96
C TYR A 276 3.72 15.47 23.52
N LEU A 277 4.62 15.76 22.57
CA LEU A 277 4.30 16.07 21.20
C LEU A 277 5.28 15.37 20.27
N ASP A 278 4.76 14.54 19.37
CA ASP A 278 5.51 13.94 18.27
C ASP A 278 5.01 14.52 16.96
N ILE A 279 5.90 15.08 16.16
CA ILE A 279 5.59 15.69 14.85
C ILE A 279 6.43 15.02 13.79
N MET A 280 5.80 14.66 12.69
CA MET A 280 6.44 14.23 11.47
C MET A 280 5.78 14.91 10.28
N ALA A 281 6.58 15.40 9.33
CA ALA A 281 6.10 15.94 8.06
C ALA A 281 6.94 15.38 6.90
N TRP A 282 6.32 15.29 5.72
CA TRP A 282 6.98 14.82 4.51
C TRP A 282 6.55 15.61 3.29
N ALA A 283 7.48 15.69 2.34
CA ALA A 283 7.24 16.21 1.00
C ALA A 283 8.01 15.33 0.00
N ASN A 284 7.34 14.91 -1.05
CA ASN A 284 7.95 14.12 -2.09
C ASN A 284 7.39 14.50 -3.47
N VAL A 285 8.26 14.60 -4.44
CA VAL A 285 7.90 14.81 -5.85
C VAL A 285 8.68 13.83 -6.72
N TYR A 286 8.02 13.30 -7.76
CA TYR A 286 8.61 12.40 -8.72
C TYR A 286 8.12 12.71 -10.12
N LYS A 287 9.02 12.71 -11.10
CA LYS A 287 8.65 12.79 -12.51
C LYS A 287 9.52 11.83 -13.33
N THR A 288 9.00 11.42 -14.48
CA THR A 288 9.73 10.64 -15.48
C THR A 288 9.13 10.86 -16.87
N ASP A 289 9.96 10.86 -17.88
CA ASP A 289 9.53 10.92 -19.29
C ASP A 289 9.03 9.56 -19.80
N GLY A 290 9.25 8.48 -19.02
CA GLY A 290 8.98 7.11 -19.40
C GLY A 290 9.94 6.56 -20.45
N GLU A 291 10.01 5.23 -20.53
CA GLU A 291 10.82 4.58 -21.55
C GLU A 291 10.12 4.66 -22.92
N LYS A 292 10.84 5.14 -23.92
CA LYS A 292 10.38 5.13 -25.31
C LYS A 292 10.64 3.76 -25.92
N SER A 293 9.59 3.13 -26.41
CA SER A 293 9.65 1.83 -27.10
C SER A 293 8.89 1.90 -28.40
N TYR A 294 9.40 1.22 -29.42
CA TYR A 294 8.63 1.01 -30.63
C TYR A 294 7.61 -0.11 -30.39
N TYR A 295 6.37 0.19 -30.70
CA TYR A 295 5.25 -0.74 -30.54
C TYR A 295 4.67 -1.07 -31.89
N GLU A 296 4.49 -2.36 -32.13
CA GLU A 296 3.85 -2.88 -33.33
C GLU A 296 2.69 -3.78 -32.96
N MET A 297 1.53 -3.48 -33.45
CA MET A 297 0.35 -4.33 -33.34
C MET A 297 -0.15 -4.71 -34.71
N VAL A 298 -0.20 -5.99 -34.98
CA VAL A 298 -0.75 -6.53 -36.22
C VAL A 298 -2.21 -6.89 -35.96
N LEU A 299 -3.12 -6.09 -36.48
CA LEU A 299 -4.54 -6.45 -36.58
C LEU A 299 -4.76 -7.33 -37.79
N PHE A 300 -5.23 -8.56 -37.57
CA PHE A 300 -5.63 -9.44 -38.63
C PHE A 300 -7.15 -9.35 -38.81
N ASN A 301 -7.57 -8.71 -39.87
CA ASN A 301 -8.94 -8.84 -40.36
C ASN A 301 -8.86 -9.66 -41.66
N PRO A 302 -9.54 -10.83 -41.73
CA PRO A 302 -9.52 -11.66 -42.93
C PRO A 302 -10.08 -10.96 -44.18
N ASN A 303 -10.85 -9.87 -43.99
CA ASN A 303 -11.47 -9.08 -45.05
C ASN A 303 -10.73 -7.77 -45.36
N LEU A 304 -9.70 -7.43 -44.59
CA LEU A 304 -8.86 -6.24 -44.78
C LEU A 304 -7.42 -6.69 -44.92
N ASN A 305 -6.73 -6.21 -45.96
CA ASN A 305 -5.27 -6.34 -46.01
C ASN A 305 -4.65 -5.90 -44.69
N ARG A 306 -3.62 -6.64 -44.21
CA ARG A 306 -2.90 -6.37 -42.98
C ARG A 306 -2.77 -4.87 -42.69
N SER A 307 -3.52 -4.34 -41.77
CA SER A 307 -3.25 -3.02 -41.26
C SER A 307 -2.27 -3.17 -40.08
N GLN A 308 -1.05 -2.78 -40.30
CA GLN A 308 -0.01 -2.78 -39.31
C GLN A 308 -0.08 -1.44 -38.58
N TRP A 309 -0.27 -1.53 -37.27
CA TRP A 309 -0.34 -0.37 -36.40
C TRP A 309 0.99 -0.30 -35.64
N CYS A 310 1.77 0.69 -35.93
CA CYS A 310 3.08 0.81 -35.34
C CYS A 310 3.40 2.26 -34.97
N GLY A 311 4.21 2.42 -33.95
CA GLY A 311 4.69 3.72 -33.55
C GLY A 311 5.36 3.71 -32.18
N ASP A 312 5.89 4.84 -31.81
CA ASP A 312 6.55 5.01 -30.53
C ASP A 312 5.54 5.19 -29.41
N ILE A 313 5.66 4.40 -28.37
CA ILE A 313 4.94 4.56 -27.11
C ILE A 313 5.90 4.92 -25.98
N ARG A 314 5.34 5.45 -24.89
CA ARG A 314 6.09 5.68 -23.64
C ARG A 314 5.39 4.96 -22.51
N THR A 315 6.16 4.16 -21.75
CA THR A 315 5.64 3.43 -20.60
C THR A 315 6.11 4.08 -19.30
N GLY A 316 5.21 4.15 -18.32
CA GLY A 316 5.51 4.69 -16.99
C GLY A 316 5.79 6.20 -16.99
N THR A 317 5.06 7.00 -17.76
CA THR A 317 5.34 8.45 -17.87
C THR A 317 4.48 9.30 -16.93
N TYR A 318 5.14 10.26 -16.25
CA TYR A 318 4.55 11.31 -15.41
C TYR A 318 5.05 12.70 -15.82
N ASN A 319 5.49 12.85 -17.05
CA ASN A 319 6.18 14.05 -17.51
C ASN A 319 5.31 15.31 -17.51
N HIS A 320 3.99 15.15 -17.72
CA HIS A 320 3.09 16.30 -17.78
C HIS A 320 2.93 17.00 -16.42
N LYS A 321 2.68 16.20 -15.36
CA LYS A 321 2.64 16.68 -13.97
C LYS A 321 3.42 15.68 -13.11
N PRO A 322 4.30 16.14 -12.22
CA PRO A 322 4.98 15.23 -11.31
C PRO A 322 3.97 14.58 -10.37
N ALA A 323 4.22 13.33 -10.01
CA ALA A 323 3.54 12.70 -8.89
C ALA A 323 4.01 13.35 -7.58
N MET A 324 3.08 13.62 -6.66
CA MET A 324 3.35 14.36 -5.42
C MET A 324 2.74 13.65 -4.21
N ASP A 325 3.43 13.78 -3.07
CA ASP A 325 2.98 13.24 -1.78
C ASP A 325 3.46 14.16 -0.66
N PHE A 326 2.54 14.87 -0.03
CA PHE A 326 2.80 15.79 1.07
C PHE A 326 1.93 15.44 2.27
N GLY A 327 2.46 15.62 3.46
CA GLY A 327 1.63 15.44 4.65
C GLY A 327 2.36 15.72 5.94
N ALA A 328 1.59 15.68 7.01
CA ALA A 328 2.08 15.84 8.37
C ALA A 328 1.21 15.03 9.34
N ILE A 329 1.84 14.60 10.43
CA ILE A 329 1.20 13.96 11.56
C ILE A 329 1.71 14.64 12.82
N ALA A 330 0.78 14.99 13.71
CA ALA A 330 1.07 15.50 15.04
C ALA A 330 0.33 14.65 16.08
N ARG A 331 1.06 14.12 17.08
CA ARG A 331 0.52 13.31 18.17
C ARG A 331 0.74 14.02 19.50
N TRP A 332 -0.33 14.23 20.24
CA TRP A 332 -0.31 14.93 21.52
C TRP A 332 -1.25 14.28 22.53
N LYS A 333 -0.71 13.60 23.56
CA LYS A 333 -1.49 13.02 24.68
C LYS A 333 -2.71 12.20 24.25
N GLY A 334 -2.55 11.30 23.28
CA GLY A 334 -3.63 10.48 22.75
C GLY A 334 -4.37 11.11 21.56
N LEU A 335 -4.28 12.41 21.35
CA LEU A 335 -4.80 13.08 20.17
C LEU A 335 -3.82 12.95 19.02
N THR A 336 -4.30 12.52 17.85
CA THR A 336 -3.51 12.44 16.61
C THR A 336 -4.22 13.24 15.53
N PHE A 337 -3.52 14.20 14.96
CA PHE A 337 -3.93 14.89 13.74
C PHE A 337 -3.06 14.39 12.59
N MET A 338 -3.67 14.05 11.47
CA MET A 338 -3.00 13.67 10.23
C MET A 338 -3.60 14.43 9.05
N HIS A 339 -2.73 14.95 8.20
CA HIS A 339 -3.11 15.44 6.88
C HIS A 339 -2.16 14.85 5.84
N ASN A 340 -2.73 14.30 4.76
CA ASN A 340 -1.99 13.80 3.61
C ASN A 340 -2.62 14.30 2.31
N THR A 341 -1.80 14.81 1.43
CA THR A 341 -2.18 15.15 0.05
C THR A 341 -1.32 14.36 -0.90
N HIS A 342 -1.94 13.63 -1.82
CA HIS A 342 -1.21 12.95 -2.87
C HIS A 342 -1.88 13.18 -4.23
N SER A 343 -1.07 13.25 -5.27
CA SER A 343 -1.58 13.38 -6.63
C SER A 343 -0.68 12.68 -7.64
N SER A 344 -1.30 12.10 -8.65
CA SER A 344 -0.62 11.56 -9.80
C SER A 344 -1.36 11.92 -11.09
N ASN A 345 -0.61 12.02 -12.19
CA ASN A 345 -1.15 12.14 -13.53
C ASN A 345 -0.39 11.15 -14.42
N TYR A 346 -0.89 9.95 -14.53
CA TYR A 346 -0.31 8.89 -15.33
C TYR A 346 -0.73 9.04 -16.78
N VAL A 347 0.22 9.15 -17.69
CA VAL A 347 -0.04 9.20 -19.13
C VAL A 347 -0.19 7.77 -19.64
N MET A 348 -1.35 7.46 -20.20
CA MET A 348 -1.58 6.16 -20.80
C MET A 348 -0.65 5.95 -22.00
N PRO A 349 0.00 4.77 -22.13
CA PRO A 349 0.92 4.51 -23.24
C PRO A 349 0.21 4.38 -24.58
N PHE A 350 -1.09 4.06 -24.56
CA PHE A 350 -1.94 3.88 -25.73
C PHE A 350 -3.21 4.72 -25.64
N ARG A 351 -3.81 4.92 -26.77
CA ARG A 351 -5.19 5.33 -26.88
C ARG A 351 -6.13 4.27 -26.27
N TYR A 352 -7.19 4.71 -25.60
CA TYR A 352 -8.19 3.84 -24.96
C TYR A 352 -8.93 2.94 -25.94
N VAL A 353 -9.27 3.44 -27.15
CA VAL A 353 -9.92 2.65 -28.21
C VAL A 353 -9.00 2.57 -29.43
N GLY A 354 -8.64 1.33 -29.82
CA GLY A 354 -7.81 1.06 -30.99
C GLY A 354 -6.30 1.03 -30.78
N TYR A 355 -5.80 1.20 -29.53
CA TYR A 355 -4.43 0.91 -29.11
C TYR A 355 -3.32 1.55 -29.96
N LEU A 356 -3.56 2.76 -30.46
CA LEU A 356 -2.60 3.50 -31.25
C LEU A 356 -1.66 4.31 -30.38
N PRO A 357 -0.39 4.37 -30.73
CA PRO A 357 0.51 5.36 -30.20
C PRO A 357 -0.01 6.77 -30.43
N PHE A 358 0.16 7.66 -29.47
CA PHE A 358 -0.20 9.06 -29.59
C PHE A 358 0.80 9.95 -28.82
N ASP A 359 0.95 11.20 -29.25
CA ASP A 359 1.69 12.19 -28.48
C ASP A 359 0.71 13.05 -27.66
N TYR A 360 0.62 12.77 -26.38
CA TYR A 360 -0.26 13.49 -25.46
C TYR A 360 -0.03 15.01 -25.43
N ARG A 361 1.16 15.48 -25.85
CA ARG A 361 1.51 16.90 -25.87
C ARG A 361 0.77 17.69 -26.95
N GLN A 362 0.31 17.01 -28.00
CA GLN A 362 -0.45 17.63 -29.09
C GLN A 362 -1.88 17.98 -28.69
N PHE A 363 -2.46 17.25 -27.74
CA PHE A 363 -3.84 17.46 -27.29
C PHE A 363 -3.98 18.74 -26.47
N PRO A 364 -5.16 19.41 -26.47
CA PRO A 364 -5.39 20.61 -25.66
C PRO A 364 -5.27 20.29 -24.17
N SER A 365 -4.92 21.29 -23.37
CA SER A 365 -5.00 21.18 -21.92
C SER A 365 -6.40 21.52 -21.46
N ILE A 366 -7.06 20.58 -20.76
CA ILE A 366 -8.38 20.79 -20.16
C ILE A 366 -8.22 20.81 -18.64
N ASN A 367 -8.62 21.89 -18.00
CA ASN A 367 -8.43 22.10 -16.56
C ASN A 367 -6.98 21.85 -16.10
N GLY A 368 -6.02 22.23 -16.94
CA GLY A 368 -4.59 22.04 -16.69
C GLY A 368 -4.10 20.61 -16.85
N ASN A 369 -4.89 19.69 -17.40
CA ASN A 369 -4.55 18.30 -17.63
C ASN A 369 -4.40 17.99 -19.13
N LYS A 370 -3.51 17.05 -19.42
CA LYS A 370 -3.30 16.43 -20.74
C LYS A 370 -3.85 14.99 -20.70
N PRO A 371 -3.95 14.28 -21.82
CA PRO A 371 -4.42 12.90 -21.84
C PRO A 371 -3.71 12.01 -20.81
N GLY A 372 -4.52 11.25 -20.07
CA GLY A 372 -4.08 10.36 -19.01
C GLY A 372 -5.17 10.13 -17.96
N ILE A 373 -4.77 9.51 -16.86
CA ILE A 373 -5.60 9.31 -15.69
C ILE A 373 -4.99 10.10 -14.52
N SER A 374 -5.78 10.94 -13.89
CA SER A 374 -5.32 11.76 -12.75
C SER A 374 -6.19 11.51 -11.53
N LEU A 375 -5.55 11.48 -10.38
CA LEU A 375 -6.19 11.50 -9.07
C LEU A 375 -5.43 12.51 -8.20
N ALA A 376 -6.14 13.43 -7.58
CA ALA A 376 -5.61 14.28 -6.53
C ALA A 376 -6.50 14.13 -5.30
N SER A 377 -5.94 13.65 -4.20
CA SER A 377 -6.68 13.39 -2.96
C SER A 377 -6.07 14.12 -1.77
N HIS A 378 -6.95 14.59 -0.90
CA HIS A 378 -6.64 15.23 0.37
C HIS A 378 -7.34 14.43 1.48
N HIS A 379 -6.58 13.93 2.42
CA HIS A 379 -7.05 13.12 3.54
C HIS A 379 -6.73 13.85 4.83
N THR A 380 -7.73 14.09 5.65
CA THR A 380 -7.57 14.75 6.96
C THR A 380 -8.23 13.89 8.02
N SER A 381 -7.50 13.54 9.06
CA SER A 381 -7.98 12.70 10.15
C SER A 381 -7.66 13.34 11.50
N LEU A 382 -8.61 13.30 12.40
CA LEU A 382 -8.46 13.62 13.81
C LEU A 382 -8.90 12.41 14.63
N SER A 383 -7.97 11.84 15.38
CA SER A 383 -8.17 10.63 16.17
C SER A 383 -7.84 10.89 17.64
N TYR A 384 -8.61 10.30 18.53
CA TYR A 384 -8.32 10.33 19.97
C TYR A 384 -8.32 8.92 20.54
N ASP A 385 -7.18 8.52 21.08
CA ASP A 385 -6.96 7.23 21.74
C ASP A 385 -7.02 7.37 23.25
N TYR A 386 -7.89 6.57 23.87
CA TYR A 386 -8.05 6.48 25.31
C TYR A 386 -7.81 5.06 25.78
N GLN A 387 -6.89 4.87 26.73
CA GLN A 387 -6.62 3.57 27.33
C GLN A 387 -6.64 3.68 28.84
N LYS A 388 -7.47 2.84 29.48
CA LYS A 388 -7.56 2.74 30.94
C LYS A 388 -7.92 1.31 31.36
N GLY A 389 -6.99 0.67 32.07
CA GLY A 389 -7.17 -0.71 32.50
C GLY A 389 -7.42 -1.65 31.31
N PRO A 390 -8.50 -2.46 31.32
CA PRO A 390 -8.81 -3.38 30.25
C PRO A 390 -9.46 -2.75 29.01
N TRP A 391 -9.76 -1.46 29.05
CA TRP A 391 -10.47 -0.76 27.99
C TRP A 391 -9.50 0.07 27.13
N ALA A 392 -9.65 -0.05 25.83
CA ALA A 392 -9.06 0.83 24.84
C ALA A 392 -10.19 1.36 23.94
N LEU A 393 -10.27 2.67 23.76
CA LEU A 393 -11.27 3.33 22.92
C LEU A 393 -10.54 4.26 21.95
N THR A 394 -10.97 4.29 20.69
CA THR A 394 -10.51 5.22 19.66
C THR A 394 -11.71 5.87 19.01
N ALA A 395 -11.70 7.19 18.94
CA ALA A 395 -12.69 7.97 18.22
C ALA A 395 -12.00 8.72 17.07
N ASP A 396 -12.52 8.57 15.86
CA ASP A 396 -11.95 9.19 14.66
C ASP A 396 -13.00 10.06 13.96
N ILE A 397 -12.55 11.20 13.42
CA ILE A 397 -13.29 12.01 12.46
C ILE A 397 -12.37 12.21 11.25
N ASP A 398 -12.84 11.77 10.10
CA ASP A 398 -12.09 11.78 8.85
C ASP A 398 -12.81 12.60 7.80
N TYR A 399 -12.07 13.44 7.09
CA TYR A 399 -12.60 14.20 5.96
C TYR A 399 -11.67 14.04 4.76
N ASP A 400 -12.23 13.48 3.69
CA ASP A 400 -11.53 13.17 2.46
C ASP A 400 -12.11 13.97 1.31
N VAL A 401 -11.25 14.47 0.43
CA VAL A 401 -11.64 15.15 -0.80
C VAL A 401 -10.80 14.60 -1.93
N SER A 402 -11.43 14.20 -3.04
CA SER A 402 -10.74 13.72 -4.23
C SER A 402 -11.21 14.46 -5.47
N LYS A 403 -10.27 14.66 -6.40
CA LYS A 403 -10.53 15.10 -7.76
C LYS A 403 -9.99 14.08 -8.73
N ASP A 404 -10.88 13.48 -9.49
CA ASP A 404 -10.58 12.45 -10.46
C ASP A 404 -10.73 12.97 -11.88
N MET A 405 -9.93 12.43 -12.79
CA MET A 405 -9.99 12.75 -14.19
C MET A 405 -9.55 11.57 -15.05
N THR A 406 -10.31 11.29 -16.09
CA THR A 406 -9.92 10.42 -17.18
C THR A 406 -9.97 11.22 -18.48
N TYR A 407 -8.82 11.41 -19.11
CA TYR A 407 -8.70 12.11 -20.37
C TYR A 407 -8.20 11.13 -21.43
N ASN A 408 -9.15 10.54 -22.14
CA ASN A 408 -8.88 9.58 -23.20
C ASN A 408 -8.58 10.29 -24.52
N SER A 409 -7.56 9.84 -25.23
CA SER A 409 -7.26 10.28 -26.58
C SER A 409 -7.53 9.16 -27.58
N GLN A 410 -7.86 9.54 -28.79
CA GLN A 410 -8.14 8.59 -29.85
C GLN A 410 -7.08 8.53 -30.97
N GLY A 411 -5.88 9.07 -30.75
CA GLY A 411 -4.70 8.89 -31.64
C GLY A 411 -4.74 9.63 -32.96
N ASP A 412 -3.59 9.58 -33.67
CA ASP A 412 -3.20 10.53 -34.70
C ASP A 412 -3.58 10.20 -36.14
N SER A 413 -3.95 8.99 -36.51
CA SER A 413 -3.84 8.68 -37.92
C SER A 413 -4.79 7.62 -38.48
N VAL A 414 -5.96 7.46 -37.88
CA VAL A 414 -6.88 6.45 -38.43
C VAL A 414 -8.26 6.99 -38.59
N THR A 415 -8.72 6.97 -39.84
CA THR A 415 -10.13 6.95 -40.16
C THR A 415 -10.67 5.60 -39.70
N ILE A 416 -11.15 5.51 -38.47
CA ILE A 416 -11.92 4.36 -38.05
C ILE A 416 -13.34 4.61 -38.58
N PRO A 417 -13.93 3.72 -39.33
CA PRO A 417 -15.38 3.76 -39.51
C PRO A 417 -15.99 3.60 -38.12
N TYR A 418 -16.55 4.66 -37.61
CA TYR A 418 -17.23 4.67 -36.34
C TYR A 418 -18.46 3.75 -36.46
N ILE A 419 -18.61 2.86 -35.49
CA ILE A 419 -19.91 2.26 -35.24
C ILE A 419 -20.75 3.41 -34.69
N PRO A 420 -21.80 3.88 -35.39
CA PRO A 420 -22.55 5.03 -34.94
C PRO A 420 -23.08 4.78 -33.54
N PHE A 421 -23.07 5.80 -32.68
CA PHE A 421 -24.04 5.86 -31.60
C PHE A 421 -25.41 5.63 -32.29
N TYR A 422 -26.06 4.58 -31.87
CA TYR A 422 -27.38 4.21 -32.41
C TYR A 422 -28.34 5.36 -32.09
N ASN A 423 -28.50 6.24 -33.04
CA ASN A 423 -29.71 6.98 -33.15
C ASN A 423 -30.51 6.20 -34.20
N GLU A 424 -31.61 5.59 -33.83
CA GLU A 424 -32.42 4.70 -34.65
C GLU A 424 -32.98 5.37 -35.92
N GLU A 425 -32.79 6.69 -36.09
CA GLU A 425 -33.39 7.45 -37.20
C GLU A 425 -32.42 7.91 -38.30
N THR A 426 -31.10 7.87 -38.09
CA THR A 426 -30.14 8.28 -39.12
C THR A 426 -28.87 7.45 -39.11
N TYR A 427 -28.69 6.57 -40.07
CA TYR A 427 -27.44 5.84 -40.34
C TYR A 427 -26.38 6.77 -41.01
N GLU A 428 -25.91 7.77 -40.35
CA GLU A 428 -24.76 8.55 -40.83
C GLU A 428 -23.44 8.00 -40.25
N VAL A 429 -22.55 7.57 -41.13
CA VAL A 429 -21.17 7.23 -40.81
C VAL A 429 -20.44 8.52 -40.49
N VAL A 430 -20.36 8.88 -39.23
CA VAL A 430 -19.56 10.03 -38.77
C VAL A 430 -18.08 9.64 -38.84
N GLN A 431 -17.30 10.24 -39.72
CA GLN A 431 -15.85 10.16 -39.70
C GLN A 431 -15.35 10.85 -38.43
N ILE A 432 -14.68 10.11 -37.55
CA ILE A 432 -14.04 10.71 -36.40
C ILE A 432 -12.86 11.57 -36.91
N ALA A 433 -12.91 12.84 -36.56
CA ALA A 433 -11.81 13.74 -36.87
C ALA A 433 -10.50 13.26 -36.18
N GLN A 434 -9.38 13.45 -36.86
CA GLN A 434 -8.06 13.22 -36.31
C GLN A 434 -7.93 13.91 -34.96
N GLY A 435 -7.20 13.31 -34.01
CA GLY A 435 -7.01 13.89 -32.69
C GLY A 435 -8.28 14.00 -31.83
N HIS A 436 -9.20 13.07 -31.99
CA HIS A 436 -10.39 12.97 -31.14
C HIS A 436 -10.04 12.65 -29.70
N PHE A 437 -10.76 13.25 -28.76
CA PHE A 437 -10.56 13.04 -27.33
C PHE A 437 -11.86 13.13 -26.55
N GLU A 438 -11.82 12.56 -25.37
CA GLU A 438 -12.89 12.58 -24.39
C GLU A 438 -12.30 12.84 -22.99
N TYR A 439 -12.80 13.86 -22.31
CA TYR A 439 -12.41 14.22 -20.96
C TYR A 439 -13.60 14.08 -20.03
N ARG A 440 -13.40 13.39 -18.91
CA ARG A 440 -14.33 13.28 -17.80
C ARG A 440 -13.61 13.65 -16.53
N GLY A 441 -14.18 14.59 -15.77
CA GLY A 441 -13.65 15.01 -14.48
C GLY A 441 -14.76 15.17 -13.47
N TRP A 442 -14.46 14.95 -12.20
CA TRP A 442 -15.39 15.13 -11.08
C TRP A 442 -14.66 15.37 -9.77
N SER A 443 -15.41 15.85 -8.79
CA SER A 443 -14.98 15.98 -7.40
C SER A 443 -15.80 15.06 -6.51
N SER A 444 -15.20 14.55 -5.46
CA SER A 444 -15.92 13.82 -4.42
C SER A 444 -15.40 14.20 -3.04
N SER A 445 -16.25 14.09 -2.04
CA SER A 445 -15.87 14.27 -0.64
C SER A 445 -16.53 13.21 0.24
N ASN A 446 -15.88 12.87 1.35
CA ASN A 446 -16.44 11.95 2.32
C ASN A 446 -16.13 12.40 3.74
N LEU A 447 -17.15 12.44 4.58
CA LEU A 447 -17.01 12.69 6.01
C LEU A 447 -17.35 11.41 6.75
N THR A 448 -16.40 10.89 7.53
CA THR A 448 -16.57 9.69 8.34
C THR A 448 -16.39 10.03 9.82
N ALA A 449 -17.28 9.52 10.67
CA ALA A 449 -17.10 9.48 12.11
C ALA A 449 -17.12 8.03 12.57
N SER A 450 -16.14 7.62 13.38
CA SER A 450 -16.07 6.27 13.90
C SER A 450 -15.71 6.21 15.38
N LEU A 451 -16.24 5.20 16.05
CA LEU A 451 -15.91 4.84 17.43
C LEU A 451 -15.55 3.37 17.46
N LYS A 452 -14.35 3.05 17.92
CA LYS A 452 -13.85 1.67 18.09
C LYS A 452 -13.54 1.46 19.56
N GLY A 453 -13.88 0.28 20.07
CA GLY A 453 -13.57 -0.10 21.44
C GLY A 453 -13.01 -1.50 21.52
N ALA A 454 -12.17 -1.73 22.51
CA ALA A 454 -11.67 -3.04 22.86
C ALA A 454 -11.72 -3.23 24.38
N TRP A 455 -12.20 -4.39 24.79
CA TRP A 455 -12.21 -4.82 26.19
C TRP A 455 -11.44 -6.12 26.31
N SER A 456 -10.30 -6.06 27.02
CA SER A 456 -9.45 -7.22 27.29
C SER A 456 -9.78 -7.81 28.65
N TYR A 457 -9.96 -9.12 28.72
CA TYR A 457 -10.25 -9.83 29.95
C TYR A 457 -9.31 -11.02 30.15
N ALA A 458 -9.04 -11.33 31.41
CA ALA A 458 -8.37 -12.55 31.84
C ALA A 458 -9.33 -13.35 32.70
N ALA A 459 -9.55 -14.62 32.37
CA ALA A 459 -10.30 -15.57 33.18
C ALA A 459 -9.33 -16.48 33.95
N ALA A 460 -9.82 -17.27 34.91
CA ALA A 460 -9.00 -18.16 35.72
C ALA A 460 -8.18 -19.14 34.84
N GLY A 461 -6.90 -19.32 35.21
CA GLY A 461 -5.96 -20.17 34.46
C GLY A 461 -5.31 -19.48 33.26
N SER A 462 -5.13 -20.20 32.14
CA SER A 462 -4.51 -19.71 30.91
C SER A 462 -5.50 -19.06 29.92
N HIS A 463 -6.70 -18.69 30.39
CA HIS A 463 -7.77 -18.12 29.57
C HIS A 463 -7.65 -16.60 29.53
N GLN A 464 -7.59 -16.04 28.34
CA GLN A 464 -7.61 -14.60 28.12
C GLN A 464 -8.32 -14.28 26.81
N GLY A 465 -8.93 -13.12 26.71
CA GLY A 465 -9.60 -12.74 25.49
C GLY A 465 -9.77 -11.25 25.34
N THR A 466 -10.25 -10.87 24.17
CA THR A 466 -10.55 -9.50 23.82
C THR A 466 -11.83 -9.43 23.02
N VAL A 467 -12.72 -8.54 23.41
CA VAL A 467 -13.91 -8.18 22.64
C VAL A 467 -13.63 -6.82 21.98
N THR A 468 -13.69 -6.78 20.66
CA THR A 468 -13.52 -5.55 19.87
C THR A 468 -14.84 -5.22 19.21
N PHE A 469 -15.25 -3.97 19.26
CA PHE A 469 -16.49 -3.49 18.64
C PHE A 469 -16.27 -2.14 17.99
N GLY A 470 -17.11 -1.78 17.05
CA GLY A 470 -17.06 -0.45 16.43
C GLY A 470 -18.35 -0.05 15.76
N LEU A 471 -18.53 1.27 15.70
CA LEU A 471 -19.60 1.96 14.98
C LEU A 471 -18.96 2.97 14.03
N GLN A 472 -19.52 3.11 12.86
CA GLN A 472 -19.06 4.04 11.85
C GLN A 472 -20.26 4.64 11.12
N SER A 473 -20.23 5.95 10.89
CA SER A 473 -21.16 6.65 10.01
C SER A 473 -20.37 7.46 9.01
N ALA A 474 -20.73 7.37 7.73
CA ALA A 474 -20.09 8.10 6.67
C ALA A 474 -21.11 8.78 5.77
N ARG A 475 -20.74 9.95 5.25
CA ARG A 475 -21.49 10.67 4.22
C ARG A 475 -20.57 10.99 3.06
N PHE A 476 -20.81 10.33 1.95
CA PHE A 476 -20.17 10.58 0.68
C PHE A 476 -20.97 11.59 -0.13
N THR A 477 -20.27 12.47 -0.85
CA THR A 477 -20.86 13.47 -1.75
C THR A 477 -20.05 13.48 -3.04
N PHE A 478 -20.75 13.47 -4.16
CA PHE A 478 -20.21 13.58 -5.51
C PHE A 478 -20.69 14.89 -6.13
N SER A 479 -19.79 15.62 -6.78
CA SER A 479 -20.07 16.95 -7.37
C SER A 479 -19.15 17.26 -8.55
N ASP A 480 -19.43 18.38 -9.20
CA ASP A 480 -18.59 18.99 -10.24
C ASP A 480 -18.29 18.05 -11.43
N PHE A 481 -19.25 17.22 -11.86
CA PHE A 481 -19.05 16.38 -13.02
C PHE A 481 -18.88 17.22 -14.28
N GLN A 482 -17.84 16.97 -15.02
CA GLN A 482 -17.47 17.68 -16.25
C GLN A 482 -17.24 16.67 -17.37
N TYR A 483 -17.81 16.95 -18.52
CA TYR A 483 -17.64 16.14 -19.70
C TYR A 483 -17.31 17.01 -20.90
N TYR A 484 -16.11 16.82 -21.46
CA TYR A 484 -15.66 17.49 -22.68
C TYR A 484 -15.28 16.45 -23.71
N TRP A 485 -15.54 16.77 -24.96
CA TRP A 485 -15.08 15.98 -26.08
C TRP A 485 -14.67 16.88 -27.24
N GLY A 486 -13.91 16.37 -28.19
CA GLY A 486 -13.47 17.16 -29.31
C GLY A 486 -12.62 16.41 -30.31
N GLY A 487 -12.19 17.13 -31.36
CA GLY A 487 -11.38 16.61 -32.44
C GLY A 487 -10.37 17.63 -32.97
N ASN A 488 -9.54 17.19 -33.92
CA ASN A 488 -8.50 17.99 -34.55
C ASN A 488 -7.53 18.64 -33.54
N TYR A 489 -7.29 17.99 -32.38
CA TYR A 489 -6.41 18.43 -31.29
C TYR A 489 -6.75 19.79 -30.64
N SER A 490 -7.82 20.45 -31.04
CA SER A 490 -8.09 21.83 -30.59
C SER A 490 -9.54 22.15 -30.29
N ARG A 491 -10.47 21.47 -30.95
CA ARG A 491 -11.90 21.75 -30.78
C ARG A 491 -12.40 21.10 -29.49
N ILE A 492 -12.83 21.90 -28.54
CA ILE A 492 -13.40 21.47 -27.27
C ILE A 492 -14.91 21.75 -27.30
N ILE A 493 -15.71 20.76 -27.00
CA ILE A 493 -17.17 20.85 -26.85
C ILE A 493 -17.49 20.38 -25.44
N GLU A 494 -18.15 21.23 -24.67
CA GLU A 494 -18.63 20.90 -23.33
C GLU A 494 -20.05 20.34 -23.41
N SER A 495 -20.28 19.23 -22.74
CA SER A 495 -21.64 18.71 -22.54
C SER A 495 -22.22 19.31 -21.27
N THR A 496 -23.26 20.12 -21.41
CA THR A 496 -23.82 20.92 -20.31
C THR A 496 -25.09 20.37 -19.68
N SER A 497 -25.69 19.34 -20.27
CA SER A 497 -26.97 18.85 -19.76
C SER A 497 -26.89 17.39 -19.38
N ASP A 498 -26.88 17.13 -18.07
CA ASP A 498 -27.09 15.77 -17.59
C ASP A 498 -27.53 15.74 -16.12
N TRP A 499 -28.31 14.73 -15.73
CA TRP A 499 -28.61 14.37 -14.35
C TRP A 499 -27.34 14.20 -13.50
N ARG A 500 -26.21 13.86 -14.14
CA ARG A 500 -24.86 13.72 -13.58
C ARG A 500 -24.26 15.01 -13.02
N ASN A 501 -24.77 16.17 -13.45
CA ASN A 501 -24.29 17.47 -12.95
C ASN A 501 -24.92 17.86 -11.60
N GLN A 502 -25.89 17.10 -11.11
CA GLN A 502 -26.48 17.31 -9.80
C GLN A 502 -25.59 16.70 -8.71
N GLU A 503 -25.48 17.39 -7.58
CA GLU A 503 -24.81 16.83 -6.40
C GLU A 503 -25.56 15.60 -5.92
N GLN A 504 -24.83 14.49 -5.76
CA GLN A 504 -25.36 13.22 -5.28
C GLN A 504 -24.64 12.80 -4.00
N HIS A 505 -25.35 12.09 -3.12
CA HIS A 505 -24.78 11.64 -1.86
C HIS A 505 -25.26 10.26 -1.45
N GLU A 506 -24.39 9.60 -0.68
CA GLU A 506 -24.68 8.33 -0.04
C GLU A 506 -24.37 8.43 1.45
N LYS A 507 -25.17 7.75 2.25
CA LYS A 507 -24.92 7.60 3.68
C LYS A 507 -24.63 6.15 3.98
N THR A 508 -23.61 5.90 4.77
CA THR A 508 -23.26 4.56 5.22
C THR A 508 -23.28 4.51 6.73
N PHE A 509 -23.93 3.50 7.28
CA PHE A 509 -23.84 3.14 8.68
C PHE A 509 -23.28 1.75 8.81
N SER A 510 -22.28 1.57 9.67
CA SER A 510 -21.63 0.28 9.85
C SER A 510 -21.44 -0.02 11.33
N SER A 511 -21.53 -1.30 11.68
CA SER A 511 -21.19 -1.80 13.01
C SER A 511 -20.43 -3.12 12.91
N PHE A 512 -19.50 -3.36 13.82
CA PHE A 512 -18.82 -4.65 13.91
C PHE A 512 -18.60 -5.10 15.33
N LEU A 513 -18.52 -6.42 15.49
CA LEU A 513 -18.18 -7.09 16.72
C LEU A 513 -17.20 -8.23 16.43
N GLN A 514 -16.13 -8.32 17.23
CA GLN A 514 -15.16 -9.39 17.15
C GLN A 514 -14.83 -9.92 18.55
N VAL A 515 -14.72 -11.20 18.70
CA VAL A 515 -14.29 -11.88 19.93
C VAL A 515 -13.07 -12.74 19.62
N LYS A 516 -11.96 -12.47 20.31
CA LYS A 516 -10.76 -13.29 20.33
C LYS A 516 -10.65 -13.93 21.69
N HIS A 517 -10.55 -15.26 21.76
CA HIS A 517 -10.36 -16.00 23.01
C HIS A 517 -9.21 -16.99 22.88
N ARG A 518 -8.35 -17.04 23.88
CA ARG A 518 -7.17 -17.90 23.94
C ARG A 518 -7.30 -18.92 25.05
N TRP A 519 -7.05 -20.19 24.74
CA TRP A 519 -6.93 -21.33 25.65
C TRP A 519 -5.53 -21.93 25.51
N GLY A 520 -4.58 -21.42 26.28
CA GLY A 520 -3.19 -21.88 26.15
C GLY A 520 -2.65 -21.71 24.72
N SER A 521 -2.45 -22.83 24.01
CA SER A 521 -1.95 -22.85 22.62
C SER A 521 -3.02 -22.64 21.56
N LEU A 522 -4.31 -22.66 21.92
CA LEU A 522 -5.43 -22.52 20.99
C LEU A 522 -6.02 -21.12 21.08
N ILE A 523 -6.27 -20.48 19.94
CA ILE A 523 -6.95 -19.20 19.84
C ILE A 523 -8.12 -19.33 18.88
N ALA A 524 -9.30 -18.92 19.30
CA ALA A 524 -10.46 -18.72 18.44
C ALA A 524 -10.71 -17.22 18.24
N ASN A 525 -11.00 -16.83 17.00
CA ASN A 525 -11.36 -15.47 16.65
C ASN A 525 -12.60 -15.51 15.76
N VAL A 526 -13.68 -14.87 16.19
CA VAL A 526 -14.94 -14.78 15.46
C VAL A 526 -15.33 -13.31 15.37
N GLY A 527 -15.72 -12.87 14.20
CA GLY A 527 -16.14 -11.50 13.98
C GLY A 527 -17.25 -11.39 12.94
N VAL A 528 -18.01 -10.34 13.02
CA VAL A 528 -19.07 -10.00 12.07
C VAL A 528 -19.15 -8.49 11.94
N ARG A 529 -19.39 -8.02 10.72
CA ARG A 529 -19.67 -6.63 10.41
C ARG A 529 -20.96 -6.54 9.63
N TYR A 530 -21.75 -5.52 9.94
CA TYR A 530 -22.95 -5.12 9.23
C TYR A 530 -22.70 -3.74 8.62
N ASP A 531 -22.97 -3.59 7.32
CA ASP A 531 -22.91 -2.35 6.58
C ASP A 531 -24.29 -2.06 5.97
N HIS A 532 -24.77 -0.82 6.11
CA HIS A 532 -26.01 -0.33 5.53
C HIS A 532 -25.71 0.93 4.76
N VAL A 533 -26.08 0.95 3.47
CA VAL A 533 -25.88 2.08 2.56
C VAL A 533 -27.24 2.60 2.10
N GLU A 534 -27.44 3.90 2.22
CA GLU A 534 -28.59 4.65 1.71
C GLU A 534 -28.13 5.58 0.59
N ARG A 535 -28.65 5.42 -0.62
CA ARG A 535 -28.31 6.23 -1.78
C ARG A 535 -29.28 7.39 -1.96
N SER A 536 -28.86 8.46 -2.65
CA SER A 536 -29.71 9.61 -2.98
C SER A 536 -30.97 9.23 -3.79
N THR A 537 -30.93 8.14 -4.54
CA THR A 537 -32.07 7.55 -5.24
C THR A 537 -33.14 6.94 -4.31
N GLY A 538 -32.83 6.83 -3.01
CA GLY A 538 -33.66 6.14 -2.02
C GLY A 538 -33.44 4.62 -1.96
N LYS A 539 -32.62 4.05 -2.85
CA LYS A 539 -32.25 2.63 -2.77
C LYS A 539 -31.34 2.38 -1.59
N THR A 540 -31.58 1.27 -0.91
CA THR A 540 -30.75 0.83 0.23
C THR A 540 -30.11 -0.51 -0.07
N ASN A 541 -28.89 -0.70 0.46
CA ASN A 541 -28.21 -1.99 0.43
C ASN A 541 -27.71 -2.33 1.85
N SER A 542 -27.77 -3.62 2.21
CA SER A 542 -27.34 -4.09 3.54
C SER A 542 -26.53 -5.36 3.40
N GLU A 543 -25.31 -5.35 3.97
CA GLU A 543 -24.36 -6.43 3.83
C GLU A 543 -23.88 -6.95 5.19
N LEU A 544 -23.73 -8.26 5.29
CA LEU A 544 -23.20 -8.94 6.46
C LEU A 544 -21.90 -9.68 6.10
N SER A 545 -20.82 -9.34 6.78
CA SER A 545 -19.49 -9.91 6.53
C SER A 545 -18.99 -10.70 7.75
N PRO A 546 -19.25 -12.02 7.83
CA PRO A 546 -18.72 -12.87 8.89
C PRO A 546 -17.27 -13.28 8.63
N ARG A 547 -16.54 -13.53 9.73
CA ARG A 547 -15.18 -14.11 9.75
C ARG A 547 -15.03 -15.04 10.94
N MET A 548 -14.27 -16.14 10.75
CA MET A 548 -13.85 -17.01 11.85
C MET A 548 -12.42 -17.52 11.59
N ALA A 549 -11.66 -17.68 12.66
CA ALA A 549 -10.34 -18.29 12.61
C ALA A 549 -10.09 -19.14 13.85
N LEU A 550 -9.45 -20.29 13.64
CA LEU A 550 -8.96 -21.17 14.68
C LEU A 550 -7.44 -21.29 14.49
N ILE A 551 -6.68 -20.93 15.53
CA ILE A 551 -5.23 -20.84 15.48
C ILE A 551 -4.65 -21.73 16.56
N PHE A 552 -3.76 -22.63 16.17
CA PHE A 552 -2.98 -23.46 17.08
C PHE A 552 -1.52 -23.00 17.06
N MET A 553 -1.00 -22.63 18.23
CA MET A 553 0.35 -22.05 18.36
C MET A 553 1.24 -22.90 19.26
N GLN A 554 2.41 -23.24 18.75
CA GLN A 554 3.55 -23.76 19.49
C GLN A 554 4.73 -22.80 19.37
N PRO A 555 5.75 -22.82 20.22
CA PRO A 555 6.86 -21.86 20.21
C PRO A 555 7.62 -21.77 18.88
N ARG A 556 7.64 -22.82 18.09
CA ARG A 556 8.40 -22.89 16.81
C ARG A 556 7.55 -23.17 15.58
N TRP A 557 6.30 -23.53 15.74
CA TRP A 557 5.40 -23.79 14.62
C TRP A 557 3.95 -23.58 15.02
N GLY A 558 3.09 -23.50 14.05
CA GLY A 558 1.67 -23.43 14.28
C GLY A 558 0.89 -23.61 13.00
N ALA A 559 -0.43 -23.68 13.18
CA ALA A 559 -1.41 -23.82 12.11
C ALA A 559 -2.58 -22.87 12.33
N LYS A 560 -3.17 -22.41 11.25
CA LYS A 560 -4.31 -21.50 11.24
C LYS A 560 -5.30 -21.93 10.18
N LEU A 561 -6.56 -22.12 10.58
CA LEU A 561 -7.68 -22.29 9.65
C LEU A 561 -8.58 -21.08 9.77
N CYS A 562 -8.87 -20.40 8.67
CA CYS A 562 -9.78 -19.28 8.67
C CYS A 562 -10.78 -19.32 7.52
N TYR A 563 -11.95 -18.80 7.80
CA TYR A 563 -12.98 -18.46 6.83
C TYR A 563 -13.25 -16.98 6.91
N SER A 564 -13.28 -16.32 5.77
CA SER A 564 -13.55 -14.88 5.70
C SER A 564 -14.38 -14.55 4.48
N THR A 565 -15.17 -13.50 4.61
CA THR A 565 -16.00 -12.97 3.52
C THR A 565 -15.68 -11.50 3.27
N SER A 566 -15.93 -11.07 2.07
CA SER A 566 -15.91 -9.66 1.69
C SER A 566 -16.91 -9.38 0.59
N PHE A 567 -17.21 -8.12 0.45
CA PHE A 567 -17.98 -7.59 -0.65
C PHE A 567 -17.33 -6.33 -1.20
N VAL A 568 -17.67 -5.96 -2.41
CA VAL A 568 -17.42 -4.64 -2.99
C VAL A 568 -18.66 -4.20 -3.73
N ASP A 569 -19.15 -3.03 -3.39
CA ASP A 569 -20.25 -2.39 -4.15
C ASP A 569 -19.69 -1.76 -5.43
N GLU A 570 -20.53 -1.63 -6.43
CA GLU A 570 -20.13 -0.97 -7.66
C GLU A 570 -19.65 0.45 -7.36
N ALA A 571 -18.52 0.84 -7.96
CA ALA A 571 -17.99 2.18 -7.81
C ALA A 571 -19.00 3.24 -8.27
N PHE A 572 -19.16 4.30 -7.48
CA PHE A 572 -20.10 5.39 -7.79
C PHE A 572 -19.91 5.93 -9.21
N LYS A 573 -18.65 6.14 -9.64
CA LYS A 573 -18.29 6.52 -11.00
C LYS A 573 -18.96 5.66 -12.08
N ASN A 574 -19.00 4.35 -11.91
CA ASN A 574 -19.54 3.45 -12.91
C ASN A 574 -21.05 3.63 -13.03
N ARG A 575 -21.73 3.83 -11.92
CA ARG A 575 -23.18 4.08 -11.89
C ARG A 575 -23.57 5.36 -12.62
N ILE A 576 -22.84 6.45 -12.43
CA ILE A 576 -23.13 7.71 -13.14
C ILE A 576 -22.75 7.69 -14.62
N LEU A 577 -21.95 6.75 -15.06
CA LEU A 577 -21.58 6.61 -16.48
C LEU A 577 -22.56 5.72 -17.26
N THR A 578 -23.61 5.18 -16.62
CA THR A 578 -24.68 4.46 -17.31
C THR A 578 -25.56 5.38 -18.16
N SER A 579 -26.33 4.81 -19.05
CA SER A 579 -27.22 5.57 -19.95
C SER A 579 -28.42 6.17 -19.22
N SER A 580 -28.83 5.58 -18.10
CA SER A 580 -29.95 6.06 -17.29
C SER A 580 -29.72 5.82 -15.81
N GLU A 581 -30.42 6.58 -14.96
CA GLU A 581 -30.41 6.40 -13.53
C GLU A 581 -30.98 5.03 -13.11
N GLU A 582 -32.00 4.53 -13.82
CA GLU A 582 -32.61 3.22 -13.57
C GLU A 582 -31.63 2.08 -13.85
N GLU A 583 -30.88 2.14 -14.97
CA GLU A 583 -29.85 1.15 -15.29
C GLU A 583 -28.72 1.14 -14.25
N SER A 584 -28.37 2.32 -13.71
CA SER A 584 -27.34 2.45 -12.69
C SER A 584 -27.60 1.66 -11.41
N GLU A 585 -28.86 1.34 -11.14
CA GLU A 585 -29.30 0.71 -9.90
C GLU A 585 -29.48 -0.82 -10.01
N THR A 586 -29.12 -1.43 -11.16
CA THR A 586 -29.32 -2.88 -11.41
C THR A 586 -28.17 -3.74 -10.95
N VAL A 587 -26.97 -3.19 -10.77
CA VAL A 587 -25.76 -3.94 -10.41
C VAL A 587 -25.79 -4.35 -8.95
N MET A 588 -25.56 -5.63 -8.70
CA MET A 588 -25.45 -6.20 -7.36
C MET A 588 -24.01 -6.15 -6.86
N PRO A 589 -23.76 -6.06 -5.54
CA PRO A 589 -22.43 -6.17 -5.00
C PRO A 589 -21.71 -7.47 -5.40
N GLU A 590 -20.41 -7.37 -5.63
CA GLU A 590 -19.55 -8.54 -5.82
C GLU A 590 -19.16 -9.11 -4.47
N TYR A 591 -19.19 -10.44 -4.32
CA TYR A 591 -18.88 -11.14 -3.09
C TYR A 591 -17.65 -12.04 -3.24
N SER A 592 -16.84 -12.12 -2.18
CA SER A 592 -15.77 -13.11 -2.06
C SER A 592 -15.91 -13.91 -0.76
N ARG A 593 -15.76 -15.24 -0.87
CA ARG A 593 -15.74 -16.18 0.26
C ARG A 593 -14.48 -17.02 0.17
N CYS A 594 -13.68 -16.99 1.22
CA CYS A 594 -12.38 -17.62 1.21
C CYS A 594 -12.15 -18.51 2.44
N TRP A 595 -11.77 -19.77 2.19
CA TRP A 595 -11.16 -20.64 3.19
C TRP A 595 -9.67 -20.61 3.04
N GLN A 596 -8.93 -20.50 4.14
CA GLN A 596 -7.47 -20.46 4.15
C GLN A 596 -6.94 -21.39 5.23
N PHE A 597 -5.89 -22.14 4.89
CA PHE A 597 -5.15 -22.96 5.83
C PHE A 597 -3.67 -22.58 5.76
N THR A 598 -3.14 -22.05 6.86
CA THR A 598 -1.75 -21.58 6.95
C THR A 598 -0.98 -22.46 7.92
N LEU A 599 0.20 -22.89 7.50
CA LEU A 599 1.20 -23.53 8.35
C LEU A 599 2.43 -22.63 8.41
N TRP A 600 3.01 -22.46 9.59
CA TRP A 600 4.27 -21.74 9.72
C TRP A 600 5.25 -22.44 10.64
N CYS A 601 6.53 -22.19 10.42
CA CYS A 601 7.60 -22.54 11.33
C CYS A 601 8.53 -21.35 11.55
N ARG A 602 8.99 -21.19 12.79
CA ARG A 602 9.90 -20.12 13.20
C ARG A 602 11.13 -20.75 13.83
N ARG A 603 12.30 -20.40 13.28
CA ARG A 603 13.60 -20.90 13.77
C ARG A 603 13.67 -22.43 13.86
N LEU A 604 13.07 -23.14 12.92
CA LEU A 604 13.21 -24.60 12.79
C LEU A 604 14.69 -24.95 12.57
N VAL A 605 15.36 -24.17 11.72
CA VAL A 605 16.83 -24.04 11.61
C VAL A 605 17.17 -22.64 12.06
N LYS A 606 18.34 -22.43 12.68
CA LYS A 606 18.78 -21.11 13.14
C LYS A 606 18.67 -20.08 12.01
N GLY A 607 17.86 -19.03 12.22
CA GLY A 607 17.65 -17.93 11.27
C GLY A 607 16.59 -18.18 10.19
N LEU A 608 15.97 -19.37 10.08
CA LEU A 608 14.96 -19.69 9.05
C LEU A 608 13.55 -19.56 9.62
N ASN A 609 12.74 -18.75 8.98
CA ASN A 609 11.28 -18.72 9.14
C ASN A 609 10.62 -19.07 7.80
N ALA A 610 9.53 -19.81 7.84
CA ALA A 610 8.80 -20.18 6.64
C ALA A 610 7.29 -20.25 6.94
N GLU A 611 6.51 -19.97 5.91
CA GLU A 611 5.05 -20.03 5.93
C GLU A 611 4.53 -20.58 4.62
N VAL A 612 3.53 -21.44 4.70
CA VAL A 612 2.77 -21.93 3.54
C VAL A 612 1.29 -21.70 3.83
N ASN A 613 0.60 -21.07 2.89
CA ASN A 613 -0.82 -20.79 2.94
C ASN A 613 -1.53 -21.43 1.75
N PHE A 614 -2.53 -22.26 2.01
CA PHE A 614 -3.44 -22.80 1.01
C PHE A 614 -4.75 -22.04 1.08
N TYR A 615 -5.36 -21.75 -0.08
CA TYR A 615 -6.64 -21.09 -0.12
C TYR A 615 -7.59 -21.70 -1.16
N HIS A 616 -8.88 -21.61 -0.84
CA HIS A 616 -9.99 -21.83 -1.75
C HIS A 616 -10.85 -20.56 -1.74
N ASN A 617 -10.95 -19.88 -2.88
CA ASN A 617 -11.69 -18.65 -3.05
C ASN A 617 -12.86 -18.84 -4.01
N LYS A 618 -14.01 -18.26 -3.67
CA LYS A 618 -15.20 -18.16 -4.53
C LYS A 618 -15.60 -16.68 -4.64
N SER A 619 -15.55 -16.14 -5.86
CA SER A 619 -16.04 -14.80 -6.19
C SER A 619 -17.37 -14.94 -6.95
N GLU A 620 -18.38 -14.18 -6.55
CA GLU A 620 -19.73 -14.18 -7.13
C GLU A 620 -20.14 -12.77 -7.51
N ASN A 621 -20.97 -12.63 -8.52
CA ASN A 621 -21.44 -11.35 -9.07
C ASN A 621 -20.27 -10.43 -9.47
N MET A 622 -19.23 -10.99 -10.06
CA MET A 622 -18.03 -10.23 -10.43
C MET A 622 -18.41 -9.01 -11.27
N ILE A 623 -17.83 -7.85 -10.89
CA ILE A 623 -18.04 -6.57 -11.56
C ILE A 623 -16.80 -6.25 -12.38
N LEU A 624 -16.99 -6.05 -13.69
CA LEU A 624 -15.98 -5.48 -14.58
C LEU A 624 -16.37 -4.03 -14.88
N ALA A 625 -15.48 -3.12 -14.57
CA ALA A 625 -15.73 -1.68 -14.64
C ALA A 625 -16.17 -1.17 -16.02
N SER A 626 -15.72 -1.82 -17.10
CA SER A 626 -16.09 -1.44 -18.48
C SER A 626 -17.50 -1.85 -18.90
N TYR A 627 -18.18 -2.71 -18.13
CA TYR A 627 -19.49 -3.25 -18.52
C TYR A 627 -20.65 -2.82 -17.62
N ASN A 628 -20.37 -2.21 -16.49
CA ASN A 628 -21.40 -1.74 -15.55
C ASN A 628 -22.47 -2.79 -15.21
N ARG A 629 -22.06 -4.05 -15.08
CA ARG A 629 -22.94 -5.17 -14.75
C ARG A 629 -22.19 -6.31 -14.09
N ASN A 630 -22.95 -7.19 -13.44
CA ASN A 630 -22.40 -8.43 -12.89
C ASN A 630 -22.10 -9.41 -14.03
N THR A 631 -20.85 -9.81 -14.17
CA THR A 631 -20.37 -10.56 -15.33
C THR A 631 -20.24 -12.05 -15.10
N GLY A 632 -20.12 -12.51 -13.86
CA GLY A 632 -19.94 -13.92 -13.63
C GLY A 632 -19.55 -14.34 -12.23
N MET A 633 -19.07 -15.58 -12.14
CA MET A 633 -18.59 -16.23 -10.91
C MET A 633 -17.29 -16.95 -11.21
N MET A 634 -16.36 -16.94 -10.24
CA MET A 634 -15.08 -17.67 -10.32
C MET A 634 -14.80 -18.44 -9.05
N LYS A 635 -14.31 -19.68 -9.19
CA LYS A 635 -13.72 -20.45 -8.08
C LYS A 635 -12.25 -20.71 -8.36
N SER A 636 -11.40 -20.51 -7.38
CA SER A 636 -9.97 -20.74 -7.47
C SER A 636 -9.40 -21.39 -6.22
N ILE A 637 -8.33 -22.17 -6.42
CA ILE A 637 -7.47 -22.68 -5.36
C ILE A 637 -6.05 -22.18 -5.60
N GLY A 638 -5.28 -22.06 -4.52
CA GLY A 638 -3.87 -21.73 -4.66
C GLY A 638 -3.06 -22.02 -3.41
N MET A 639 -1.77 -21.89 -3.60
CA MET A 639 -0.74 -22.04 -2.59
C MET A 639 0.19 -20.85 -2.64
N GLU A 640 0.49 -20.30 -1.49
CA GLU A 640 1.42 -19.18 -1.28
C GLU A 640 2.49 -19.64 -0.31
N ILE A 641 3.74 -19.42 -0.65
CA ILE A 641 4.90 -19.78 0.17
C ILE A 641 5.71 -18.53 0.42
N SER A 642 6.17 -18.33 1.64
CA SER A 642 7.18 -17.33 1.97
C SER A 642 8.22 -17.92 2.92
N ALA A 643 9.45 -17.51 2.77
CA ALA A 643 10.54 -17.87 3.67
C ALA A 643 11.52 -16.72 3.80
N ASP A 644 12.00 -16.47 5.00
CA ASP A 644 13.08 -15.56 5.30
C ASP A 644 14.19 -16.28 6.06
N TYR A 645 15.42 -15.93 5.75
CA TYR A 645 16.61 -16.50 6.35
C TYR A 645 17.62 -15.41 6.68
N ALA A 646 18.02 -15.33 7.93
CA ALA A 646 19.01 -14.39 8.40
C ALA A 646 20.13 -15.09 9.15
N ILE A 647 21.36 -14.92 8.68
CA ILE A 647 22.57 -15.45 9.33
C ILE A 647 23.75 -14.48 9.19
N GLY A 648 24.25 -13.97 10.32
CA GLY A 648 25.36 -13.03 10.32
C GLY A 648 25.06 -11.78 9.49
N LYS A 649 25.83 -11.57 8.43
CA LYS A 649 25.71 -10.43 7.50
C LYS A 649 24.75 -10.67 6.32
N LEU A 650 24.24 -11.89 6.18
CA LEU A 650 23.37 -12.29 5.09
C LEU A 650 21.92 -12.31 5.54
N TRP A 651 21.07 -11.69 4.75
CA TRP A 651 19.62 -11.79 4.84
C TRP A 651 19.06 -12.17 3.47
N MET A 652 18.10 -13.08 3.46
CA MET A 652 17.41 -13.53 2.27
C MET A 652 15.93 -13.65 2.54
N GLN A 653 15.12 -13.33 1.57
CA GLN A 653 13.68 -13.56 1.59
C GLN A 653 13.26 -14.09 0.21
N ALA A 654 12.41 -15.11 0.21
CA ALA A 654 11.82 -15.63 -1.01
C ALA A 654 10.33 -15.82 -0.83
N GLN A 655 9.59 -15.60 -1.89
CA GLN A 655 8.16 -15.91 -1.95
C GLN A 655 7.82 -16.55 -3.30
N ALA A 656 6.79 -17.40 -3.28
CA ALA A 656 6.24 -18.00 -4.48
C ALA A 656 4.73 -18.19 -4.32
N SER A 657 4.02 -18.15 -5.42
CA SER A 657 2.60 -18.46 -5.47
C SER A 657 2.26 -19.29 -6.70
N TRP A 658 1.27 -20.14 -6.49
CA TRP A 658 0.65 -20.92 -7.55
C TRP A 658 -0.86 -20.91 -7.35
N LYS A 659 -1.61 -20.81 -8.46
CA LYS A 659 -3.08 -20.86 -8.44
C LYS A 659 -3.62 -21.64 -9.61
N ARG A 660 -4.82 -22.16 -9.43
CA ARG A 660 -5.61 -22.81 -10.47
C ARG A 660 -7.06 -22.35 -10.38
N ILE A 661 -7.62 -21.95 -11.49
CA ILE A 661 -9.05 -21.70 -11.63
C ILE A 661 -9.75 -23.04 -11.77
N LEU A 662 -10.72 -23.31 -10.90
CA LEU A 662 -11.52 -24.54 -10.91
C LEU A 662 -12.79 -24.37 -11.74
N GLU A 663 -13.39 -23.20 -11.66
CA GLU A 663 -14.64 -22.87 -12.31
C GLU A 663 -14.66 -21.39 -12.66
N ASN A 664 -15.12 -21.09 -13.86
CA ASN A 664 -15.35 -19.74 -14.36
C ASN A 664 -16.66 -19.73 -15.15
N VAL A 665 -17.68 -19.08 -14.62
CA VAL A 665 -19.01 -18.99 -15.21
C VAL A 665 -19.28 -17.55 -15.57
N ILE A 666 -19.62 -17.30 -16.83
CA ILE A 666 -20.01 -15.99 -17.34
C ILE A 666 -21.52 -15.97 -17.53
N TYR A 667 -22.20 -14.94 -17.00
CA TYR A 667 -23.67 -14.85 -16.96
C TYR A 667 -24.31 -14.43 -18.27
N TYR A 668 -23.53 -13.91 -19.22
CA TYR A 668 -24.02 -13.46 -20.52
C TYR A 668 -23.29 -14.18 -21.66
N GLU A 669 -23.96 -14.39 -22.78
CA GLU A 669 -23.40 -14.93 -24.03
C GLU A 669 -22.35 -13.98 -24.66
N MET A 670 -21.34 -13.65 -23.92
CA MET A 670 -20.10 -13.15 -24.50
C MET A 670 -19.33 -14.40 -24.95
N SER A 671 -19.04 -14.53 -26.20
CA SER A 671 -18.45 -15.72 -26.87
C SER A 671 -17.09 -16.17 -26.30
N GLN A 672 -16.75 -15.92 -25.00
CA GLN A 672 -15.41 -16.08 -24.47
C GLN A 672 -15.38 -16.37 -22.97
N SER A 673 -15.57 -17.64 -22.65
CA SER A 673 -15.56 -18.19 -21.30
C SER A 673 -14.26 -17.96 -20.47
N ASP A 674 -13.18 -17.48 -21.08
CA ASP A 674 -11.87 -17.39 -20.44
C ASP A 674 -11.38 -15.94 -20.20
N TYR A 675 -12.22 -14.98 -20.43
CA TYR A 675 -11.85 -13.55 -20.46
C TYR A 675 -11.24 -13.04 -19.16
N ILE A 676 -11.80 -13.45 -18.03
CA ILE A 676 -11.46 -12.90 -16.69
C ILE A 676 -10.11 -13.41 -16.16
N THR A 677 -9.59 -14.51 -16.71
CA THR A 677 -8.45 -15.21 -16.10
C THR A 677 -7.18 -15.24 -16.93
N ARG A 678 -7.23 -14.82 -18.19
CA ARG A 678 -6.12 -15.02 -19.14
C ARG A 678 -4.88 -14.16 -18.85
N GLY A 679 -5.06 -12.89 -18.49
CA GLY A 679 -3.96 -11.98 -18.19
C GLY A 679 -3.23 -12.26 -16.87
N ASP A 680 -3.78 -13.12 -16.03
CA ASP A 680 -3.30 -13.40 -14.69
C ASP A 680 -2.41 -14.67 -14.67
N PRO A 681 -1.11 -14.59 -14.33
CA PRO A 681 -0.22 -15.75 -14.35
C PRO A 681 -0.63 -16.77 -13.30
N GLN A 682 -0.52 -18.06 -13.65
CA GLN A 682 -0.79 -19.15 -12.69
C GLN A 682 0.31 -19.28 -11.63
N SER A 683 1.51 -18.77 -11.89
CA SER A 683 2.63 -18.84 -10.96
C SER A 683 3.45 -17.55 -10.98
N SER A 684 3.93 -17.16 -9.84
CA SER A 684 4.90 -16.07 -9.67
C SER A 684 5.84 -16.39 -8.52
N ALA A 685 7.03 -15.83 -8.55
CA ALA A 685 8.00 -15.94 -7.47
C ALA A 685 8.91 -14.71 -7.44
N SER A 686 9.40 -14.36 -6.26
CA SER A 686 10.49 -13.41 -6.11
C SER A 686 11.43 -13.82 -4.99
N ALA A 687 12.66 -13.35 -5.08
CA ALA A 687 13.66 -13.54 -4.05
C ALA A 687 14.52 -12.29 -3.93
N THR A 688 14.78 -11.90 -2.70
CA THR A 688 15.70 -10.79 -2.34
C THR A 688 16.84 -11.37 -1.53
N VAL A 689 18.06 -10.99 -1.86
CA VAL A 689 19.28 -11.29 -1.09
C VAL A 689 19.94 -9.97 -0.73
N ALA A 690 20.25 -9.77 0.53
CA ALA A 690 20.99 -8.60 0.99
C ALA A 690 22.19 -9.02 1.84
N TYR A 691 23.34 -8.40 1.59
CA TYR A 691 24.60 -8.71 2.25
C TYR A 691 25.28 -7.44 2.77
N GLN A 692 25.54 -7.40 4.08
CA GLN A 692 26.27 -6.30 4.73
C GLN A 692 27.77 -6.49 4.51
N LEU A 693 28.29 -5.94 3.40
CA LEU A 693 29.71 -6.11 3.03
C LEU A 693 30.63 -5.40 4.04
N LEU A 694 30.35 -4.12 4.31
CA LEU A 694 31.01 -3.30 5.32
C LEU A 694 29.96 -2.70 6.27
N PRO A 695 30.30 -2.23 7.46
CA PRO A 695 29.32 -1.55 8.33
C PRO A 695 28.57 -0.40 7.63
N SER A 696 29.22 0.24 6.65
CA SER A 696 28.65 1.35 5.87
C SER A 696 28.09 0.93 4.50
N LEU A 697 28.36 -0.27 4.01
CA LEU A 697 28.01 -0.71 2.65
C LEU A 697 27.20 -2.00 2.67
N ARG A 698 25.96 -1.91 2.17
CA ARG A 698 25.05 -3.03 1.98
C ARG A 698 24.76 -3.23 0.50
N LEU A 699 24.90 -4.46 0.03
CA LEU A 699 24.57 -4.87 -1.34
C LEU A 699 23.25 -5.64 -1.32
N HIS A 700 22.44 -5.51 -2.37
CA HIS A 700 21.22 -6.28 -2.54
C HIS A 700 21.02 -6.70 -3.99
N ALA A 701 20.33 -7.81 -4.17
CA ALA A 701 19.91 -8.31 -5.47
C ALA A 701 18.51 -8.92 -5.35
N ASN A 702 17.67 -8.72 -6.36
CA ASN A 702 16.35 -9.30 -6.46
C ASN A 702 16.21 -10.11 -7.74
N ALA A 703 15.41 -11.16 -7.68
CA ALA A 703 14.99 -11.95 -8.82
C ALA A 703 13.46 -12.01 -8.85
N HIS A 704 12.86 -11.78 -10.02
CA HIS A 704 11.41 -11.79 -10.19
C HIS A 704 11.04 -12.74 -11.31
N TYR A 705 10.23 -13.73 -11.01
CA TYR A 705 9.66 -14.66 -11.97
C TYR A 705 8.16 -14.40 -12.11
N LEU A 706 7.74 -14.19 -13.35
CA LEU A 706 6.35 -14.06 -13.75
C LEU A 706 6.03 -15.18 -14.72
N GLY A 707 5.07 -16.02 -14.37
CA GLY A 707 4.69 -17.17 -15.18
C GLY A 707 4.06 -16.80 -16.51
N ARG A 708 3.91 -17.80 -17.39
CA ARG A 708 3.22 -17.63 -18.66
C ARG A 708 1.76 -17.20 -18.46
N ARG A 709 1.27 -16.35 -19.36
CA ARG A 709 -0.11 -15.83 -19.38
C ARG A 709 -0.71 -16.02 -20.75
N TYR A 710 -2.05 -15.89 -20.81
CA TYR A 710 -2.79 -15.85 -22.05
C TYR A 710 -3.26 -14.43 -22.28
N LEU A 711 -3.34 -13.99 -23.54
CA LEU A 711 -4.00 -12.75 -23.87
C LEU A 711 -5.50 -12.88 -23.61
N THR A 712 -6.07 -11.86 -23.02
CA THR A 712 -7.51 -11.68 -23.05
C THR A 712 -7.94 -11.39 -24.50
N TYR A 713 -8.97 -12.08 -24.93
CA TYR A 713 -9.49 -11.90 -26.26
C TYR A 713 -10.51 -10.77 -26.22
N ASN A 714 -10.34 -9.77 -27.03
CA ASN A 714 -11.41 -8.85 -27.33
C ASN A 714 -12.05 -9.23 -28.68
N SER A 715 -13.28 -8.82 -28.93
CA SER A 715 -14.09 -9.12 -30.13
C SER A 715 -13.44 -8.76 -31.47
N TYR A 716 -12.24 -8.19 -31.44
CA TYR A 716 -11.38 -7.97 -32.61
C TYR A 716 -10.17 -8.90 -32.53
N PRO A 717 -9.90 -9.70 -33.58
CA PRO A 717 -8.79 -10.62 -33.57
C PRO A 717 -7.44 -9.87 -33.61
N CYS A 718 -6.81 -9.72 -32.44
CA CYS A 718 -5.40 -9.33 -32.36
C CYS A 718 -4.59 -10.61 -32.43
N TYR A 719 -3.88 -10.84 -33.52
CA TYR A 719 -3.09 -12.05 -33.71
C TYR A 719 -1.66 -11.86 -33.26
N TYR A 720 -1.33 -12.59 -32.25
CA TYR A 720 0.04 -12.97 -31.97
C TYR A 720 0.25 -14.42 -32.39
N THR A 721 1.49 -14.82 -32.61
CA THR A 721 1.86 -16.19 -32.95
C THR A 721 1.05 -17.20 -32.16
N LEU A 722 0.13 -17.88 -32.84
CA LEU A 722 -0.72 -18.92 -32.27
C LEU A 722 0.16 -20.12 -31.90
N LEU A 723 0.44 -20.30 -30.61
CA LEU A 723 0.89 -21.58 -30.07
C LEU A 723 -0.33 -22.27 -29.47
N ASP A 724 -0.74 -23.41 -30.03
CA ASP A 724 -1.90 -24.20 -29.59
C ASP A 724 -3.26 -23.47 -29.63
N GLY A 725 -3.50 -22.61 -30.62
CA GLY A 725 -4.79 -21.96 -30.82
C GLY A 725 -5.11 -20.75 -29.95
N TYR A 726 -4.25 -20.43 -28.93
CA TYR A 726 -4.43 -19.25 -28.07
C TYR A 726 -3.16 -18.41 -28.02
N PRO A 727 -3.26 -17.07 -28.08
CA PRO A 727 -2.11 -16.21 -27.94
C PRO A 727 -1.56 -16.29 -26.51
N LYS A 728 -0.27 -16.61 -26.40
CA LYS A 728 0.45 -16.77 -25.12
C LYS A 728 1.51 -15.71 -24.96
N VAL A 729 1.57 -15.13 -23.78
CA VAL A 729 2.68 -14.26 -23.35
C VAL A 729 3.68 -15.12 -22.57
N PRO A 730 4.94 -15.23 -23.04
CA PRO A 730 5.96 -16.00 -22.34
C PRO A 730 6.14 -15.56 -20.91
N GLY A 731 6.55 -16.47 -20.05
CA GLY A 731 7.02 -16.12 -18.70
C GLY A 731 8.30 -15.29 -18.78
N ALA A 732 8.54 -14.48 -17.76
CA ALA A 732 9.71 -13.62 -17.67
C ALA A 732 10.44 -13.86 -16.33
N LEU A 733 11.77 -13.87 -16.41
CA LEU A 733 12.66 -13.81 -15.24
C LEU A 733 13.53 -12.57 -15.39
N THR A 734 13.43 -11.65 -14.43
CA THR A 734 14.22 -10.42 -14.38
C THR A 734 15.04 -10.37 -13.10
N PHE A 735 16.13 -9.62 -13.13
CA PHE A 735 17.03 -9.43 -12.00
C PHE A 735 17.26 -7.95 -11.75
N ASP A 736 17.25 -7.56 -10.49
CA ASP A 736 17.61 -6.23 -10.04
C ASP A 736 18.82 -6.30 -9.13
N MET A 737 19.59 -5.24 -9.06
CA MET A 737 20.76 -5.13 -8.19
C MET A 737 20.89 -3.72 -7.66
N GLY A 738 21.42 -3.60 -6.45
CA GLY A 738 21.69 -2.29 -5.90
C GLY A 738 22.66 -2.30 -4.73
N ALA A 739 23.02 -1.10 -4.32
CA ALA A 739 23.90 -0.85 -3.19
C ALA A 739 23.44 0.36 -2.40
N SER A 740 23.55 0.28 -1.08
CA SER A 740 23.31 1.38 -0.15
C SER A 740 24.59 1.63 0.65
N TRP A 741 25.10 2.86 0.59
CA TRP A 741 26.27 3.27 1.33
C TRP A 741 25.91 4.44 2.24
N ASN A 742 26.27 4.31 3.54
CA ASN A 742 26.01 5.33 4.55
C ASN A 742 27.33 5.79 5.17
N TRP A 743 27.56 7.08 5.16
CA TRP A 743 28.73 7.68 5.78
C TRP A 743 28.33 8.92 6.57
N ARG A 744 28.41 8.81 7.92
CA ARG A 744 27.90 9.84 8.83
C ARG A 744 26.43 10.17 8.51
N ASN A 745 26.17 11.41 8.09
CA ASN A 745 24.84 11.93 7.75
C ASN A 745 24.46 11.75 6.27
N LEU A 746 25.39 11.25 5.44
CA LEU A 746 25.17 11.06 4.00
C LEU A 746 24.84 9.60 3.69
N GLY A 747 23.72 9.38 3.00
CA GLY A 747 23.35 8.11 2.39
C GLY A 747 23.43 8.20 0.87
N VAL A 748 23.95 7.15 0.24
CA VAL A 748 23.98 7.00 -1.22
C VAL A 748 23.30 5.68 -1.55
N ASN A 749 22.33 5.72 -2.46
CA ASN A 749 21.64 4.52 -2.94
C ASN A 749 21.75 4.47 -4.47
N VAL A 750 22.09 3.29 -4.99
CA VAL A 750 22.11 3.04 -6.43
C VAL A 750 21.33 1.76 -6.69
N SER A 751 20.42 1.78 -7.65
CA SER A 751 19.66 0.61 -8.09
C SER A 751 19.63 0.49 -9.61
N ILE A 752 19.61 -0.75 -10.07
CA ILE A 752 19.46 -1.13 -11.47
C ILE A 752 18.34 -2.16 -11.52
N HIS A 753 17.23 -1.79 -12.15
CA HIS A 753 16.12 -2.73 -12.39
C HIS A 753 16.28 -3.37 -13.75
N ASN A 754 15.85 -4.63 -13.86
CA ASN A 754 15.98 -5.45 -15.05
C ASN A 754 17.43 -5.43 -15.59
N LEU A 755 18.38 -5.80 -14.76
CA LEU A 755 19.83 -5.73 -14.97
C LEU A 755 20.26 -6.28 -16.33
N LEU A 756 19.64 -7.38 -16.77
CA LEU A 756 19.97 -8.04 -18.04
C LEU A 756 19.27 -7.38 -19.25
N GLY A 757 18.42 -6.37 -19.03
CA GLY A 757 17.66 -5.72 -20.10
C GLY A 757 16.67 -6.66 -20.79
N LYS A 758 16.11 -7.62 -20.06
CA LYS A 758 15.16 -8.60 -20.58
C LYS A 758 13.95 -7.90 -21.15
N GLU A 759 13.65 -8.14 -22.41
CA GLU A 759 12.39 -7.71 -23.02
C GLU A 759 11.27 -8.67 -22.62
N TYR A 760 10.20 -8.14 -22.08
CA TYR A 760 9.02 -8.90 -21.69
C TYR A 760 7.78 -8.01 -21.74
N TRP A 761 6.63 -8.64 -21.75
CA TRP A 761 5.35 -7.96 -21.91
C TRP A 761 4.40 -8.29 -20.76
N GLN A 762 3.52 -7.39 -20.45
CA GLN A 762 2.35 -7.66 -19.64
C GLN A 762 1.09 -7.54 -20.46
N THR A 763 0.06 -8.26 -20.06
CA THR A 763 -1.24 -8.22 -20.75
C THR A 763 -2.16 -7.26 -20.03
N GLY A 764 -2.79 -6.37 -20.79
CA GLY A 764 -3.95 -5.66 -20.28
C GLY A 764 -5.15 -6.62 -20.23
N ASN A 765 -5.92 -6.57 -19.16
CA ASN A 765 -7.02 -7.54 -18.97
C ASN A 765 -8.29 -7.23 -19.74
N SER A 766 -8.60 -5.96 -19.97
CA SER A 766 -9.79 -5.57 -20.72
C SER A 766 -9.57 -5.45 -22.20
N VAL A 767 -8.34 -5.46 -22.65
CA VAL A 767 -8.03 -4.93 -23.99
C VAL A 767 -6.94 -5.73 -24.69
N GLY A 768 -7.03 -7.00 -24.77
CA GLY A 768 -6.32 -7.94 -25.67
C GLY A 768 -4.94 -7.59 -26.25
N TYR A 769 -4.17 -6.67 -25.63
CA TYR A 769 -2.87 -6.25 -26.13
C TYR A 769 -1.75 -6.51 -25.13
N ASN A 770 -0.54 -6.65 -25.65
CA ASN A 770 0.68 -6.76 -24.86
C ASN A 770 1.33 -5.41 -24.69
N LEU A 771 1.54 -5.00 -23.46
CA LEU A 771 2.31 -3.81 -23.14
C LEU A 771 3.77 -4.18 -22.88
N PRO A 772 4.72 -3.66 -23.69
CA PRO A 772 6.14 -3.87 -23.42
C PRO A 772 6.50 -3.24 -22.09
N GLN A 773 7.22 -3.97 -21.27
CA GLN A 773 7.67 -3.49 -19.98
C GLN A 773 9.00 -2.78 -20.09
N GLN A 774 9.25 -1.86 -19.16
CA GLN A 774 10.51 -1.11 -19.10
C GLN A 774 11.71 -2.07 -19.05
N ARG A 775 12.70 -1.82 -19.89
CA ARG A 775 13.91 -2.62 -19.94
C ARG A 775 14.83 -2.28 -18.77
N ARG A 776 16.01 -1.72 -19.02
CA ARG A 776 16.97 -1.43 -17.95
C ARG A 776 16.75 -0.01 -17.39
N LEU A 777 16.45 0.05 -16.07
CA LEU A 777 16.28 1.31 -15.37
C LEU A 777 17.41 1.51 -14.37
N PHE A 778 17.99 2.68 -14.35
CA PHE A 778 19.00 3.13 -13.39
C PHE A 778 18.40 4.23 -12.52
N LEU A 779 18.67 4.15 -11.23
CA LEU A 779 18.34 5.21 -10.29
C LEU A 779 19.48 5.37 -9.29
N ALA A 780 20.01 6.59 -9.16
CA ALA A 780 21.00 6.94 -8.15
C ALA A 780 20.44 8.06 -7.27
N GLY A 781 20.54 7.91 -5.96
CA GLY A 781 20.01 8.84 -4.98
C GLY A 781 20.99 9.18 -3.88
N LEU A 782 20.85 10.38 -3.36
CA LEU A 782 21.55 10.92 -2.21
C LEU A 782 20.53 11.28 -1.13
N THR A 783 20.88 11.02 0.12
CA THR A 783 20.08 11.41 1.28
C THR A 783 21.01 12.06 2.31
N TYR A 784 20.61 13.19 2.87
CA TYR A 784 21.38 13.87 3.91
C TYR A 784 20.50 14.14 5.13
N ASN A 785 21.01 13.80 6.31
CA ASN A 785 20.34 13.99 7.60
C ASN A 785 21.00 15.16 8.35
N PHE A 786 20.20 16.17 8.73
CA PHE A 786 20.64 17.34 9.47
C PHE A 786 20.46 17.18 10.97
#